data_2fa3e2d6c8ed67c232dab695712015cc
#
_entry.id   2fa3e2d6c8ed67c232dab695712015cc
#
_cell.length_a   1.000
_cell.length_b   1.000
_cell.length_c   1.000
_cell.angle_alpha   90.00
_cell.angle_beta   90.00
_cell.angle_gamma   90.00
#
_symmetry.space_group_name_H-M   'P 1'
#
loop_
_entity.id
_entity.type
_entity.pdbx_description
1 polymer ?
#
loop_
_entity_poly.entity_id
_entity_poly.type
_entity_poly.pdbx_seq_one_letter_code
_entity_poly.pdbx_strand_id
1 'polypeptide(L)'
;MAYLNIDDLKFEDDLNARKEFIENEYLNQNNSNLTALDSLIQQTNKLELTNYQQFVTHFINPNTHFEKLLLIHSTGVGKTITALSTALNFINIYKQEKLIDKTQKSGMIYIIGFTKNVFKKELFNRSEFGIVNDDEIKEMTNLKKQILQFNNNSDILKLKELKMKYSSRLKSRKGNGFFEFIGYKELVNKLIIKNQLDVKLQLNNINSEAELNYLIDQDIIRLNIEFLEQFDKSLIICDEIHNVYNSLNTNNWGMSLNIIFNYYKTRKSIRVLFLSATPINNNPIEIISLLKLLNGDLTISKKDIFDSNNNIKSSGYEIIKKNIMGKISFLKDMDITSYPVKEIHGVSIKDIPYLKFIKCPMSDLHFKTYEEVSKEYSIQKNIKYVDDEEDTNIEEIIEEIKLINKTLTKYPINLELDKRFLNDFVLPKPNSKIGMYLKTEIIKEIQNASPEWKNKYGISLINNDKLLKNTITGDILLENNIKKYSTKLFTLLQIIKNIINEDKGKIFIYHNFIQVSGINLISQFLKINGFLPLDEQSNKYSKCNICYKLRDEEHNNHDFKPIRFIIISSLIHKNIIDKQLDSFNLNNNNNGEEIRLILGSKAIKESYNLKAVQNLIVMHQPDNISTLIQIFGRAIRKNSHIDLPPQNRKVNIHILVSTIPDFIQKKTKSYIYSYEEMKYKYKLEIYKVIQKITNLFIEQAIDRNINYNINFPDYDIINDNDLYYIKPLTKNQLIKIDYNKINLSTFQSYYYQDEINYCKFLIKRLFIETSKVWKYSDLLKAIRNSILQTKKNTQFISEYSVIIALDFLVYNKTNSYIQNINEANNQDNLTFNNKLLIDNLFNSNEKFIIDMNNNMNVILYINDFYVLIPLNNRIKNDNNIYDNVEYDILYI
;
A
#
# COMPACT_ATOMS: atom_id res chain seq x y z
N MET A 1 9.84 -18.54 30.61
CA MET A 1 8.53 -18.65 29.92
C MET A 1 8.71 -18.19 28.50
N ALA A 2 8.18 -18.88 27.50
CA ALA A 2 8.23 -18.41 26.13
C ALA A 2 7.31 -17.18 25.95
N TYR A 3 7.72 -16.21 25.14
CA TYR A 3 6.86 -15.12 24.70
C TYR A 3 5.65 -15.68 23.94
N LEU A 4 4.58 -14.91 23.78
CA LEU A 4 3.30 -15.34 23.19
C LEU A 4 3.44 -16.21 21.94
N ASN A 5 2.68 -17.30 21.88
CA ASN A 5 2.61 -18.17 20.71
C ASN A 5 1.30 -17.93 19.95
N ILE A 6 1.36 -17.71 18.65
CA ILE A 6 0.16 -17.50 17.77
C ILE A 6 -0.77 -18.72 17.77
N ASP A 7 -0.23 -19.92 18.01
CA ASP A 7 -1.01 -21.17 17.99
C ASP A 7 -1.80 -21.41 19.29
N ASP A 8 -1.62 -20.56 20.31
CA ASP A 8 -2.35 -20.67 21.56
C ASP A 8 -3.79 -20.17 21.41
N LEU A 9 -4.76 -20.91 21.99
CA LEU A 9 -6.19 -20.55 21.94
C LEU A 9 -6.50 -19.19 22.59
N LYS A 10 -5.66 -18.73 23.52
CA LYS A 10 -5.79 -17.43 24.21
C LYS A 10 -4.85 -16.36 23.65
N PHE A 11 -4.25 -16.62 22.50
CA PHE A 11 -3.24 -15.72 21.94
C PHE A 11 -3.71 -14.27 21.84
N GLU A 12 -4.93 -14.05 21.35
CA GLU A 12 -5.46 -12.69 21.16
C GLU A 12 -5.74 -11.99 22.48
N ASP A 13 -6.29 -12.71 23.45
CA ASP A 13 -6.55 -12.18 24.81
C ASP A 13 -5.23 -11.82 25.50
N ASP A 14 -4.26 -12.72 25.43
CA ASP A 14 -2.94 -12.53 26.05
C ASP A 14 -2.12 -11.44 25.35
N LEU A 15 -2.26 -11.27 24.03
CA LEU A 15 -1.63 -10.19 23.26
C LEU A 15 -2.16 -8.83 23.72
N ASN A 16 -3.48 -8.68 23.74
CA ASN A 16 -4.13 -7.42 24.08
C ASN A 16 -4.12 -7.12 25.59
N ALA A 17 -3.81 -8.10 26.44
CA ALA A 17 -3.55 -7.89 27.86
C ALA A 17 -2.11 -7.42 28.16
N ARG A 18 -1.20 -7.36 27.16
CA ARG A 18 0.17 -6.89 27.37
C ARG A 18 0.29 -5.38 27.27
N LYS A 19 1.14 -4.82 28.13
CA LYS A 19 1.36 -3.37 28.23
C LYS A 19 1.72 -2.75 26.87
N GLU A 20 2.66 -3.32 26.11
CA GLU A 20 3.12 -2.78 24.83
C GLU A 20 2.05 -2.71 23.74
N PHE A 21 0.95 -3.42 23.87
CA PHE A 21 -0.17 -3.40 22.94
C PHE A 21 -1.36 -2.62 23.48
N ILE A 22 -1.65 -2.72 24.78
CA ILE A 22 -2.81 -2.06 25.41
C ILE A 22 -2.62 -0.54 25.53
N GLU A 23 -1.38 -0.05 25.71
CA GLU A 23 -1.09 1.39 25.76
C GLU A 23 -1.56 2.10 24.50
N ASN A 24 -1.46 1.45 23.36
CA ASN A 24 -1.93 2.00 22.09
C ASN A 24 -3.46 2.11 22.01
N GLU A 25 -4.20 1.30 22.73
CA GLU A 25 -5.67 1.36 22.81
C GLU A 25 -6.12 2.46 23.77
N TYR A 26 -5.49 2.55 24.95
CA TYR A 26 -5.85 3.52 25.99
C TYR A 26 -5.69 4.97 25.55
N LEU A 27 -4.65 5.27 24.78
CA LEU A 27 -4.41 6.60 24.23
C LEU A 27 -5.49 7.05 23.24
N ASN A 28 -6.10 6.10 22.50
CA ASN A 28 -7.19 6.42 21.57
C ASN A 28 -8.50 6.83 22.27
N GLN A 29 -8.79 6.28 23.43
CA GLN A 29 -10.02 6.62 24.18
C GLN A 29 -9.97 8.04 24.76
N ASN A 30 -8.78 8.56 25.07
CA ASN A 30 -8.60 9.89 25.62
C ASN A 30 -8.40 11.01 24.59
N ASN A 31 -8.11 10.64 23.33
CA ASN A 31 -7.78 11.60 22.26
C ASN A 31 -8.97 12.11 21.43
N SER A 32 -10.21 11.75 21.76
CA SER A 32 -11.40 12.30 21.07
C SER A 32 -11.55 13.84 21.17
N ASN A 33 -10.76 14.49 22.02
CA ASN A 33 -10.73 15.96 22.18
C ASN A 33 -9.50 16.64 21.55
N LEU A 34 -8.63 15.92 20.84
CA LEU A 34 -7.33 16.42 20.37
C LEU A 34 -7.28 16.89 18.91
N THR A 35 -8.40 16.91 18.19
CA THR A 35 -8.48 17.36 16.78
C THR A 35 -8.05 18.82 16.55
N ALA A 36 -8.07 19.66 17.58
CA ALA A 36 -7.58 21.03 17.49
C ALA A 36 -6.06 21.17 17.75
N LEU A 37 -5.48 20.24 18.55
CA LEU A 37 -4.03 20.23 18.80
C LEU A 37 -3.25 19.58 17.64
N ASP A 38 -3.79 18.59 16.96
CA ASP A 38 -3.16 17.93 15.81
C ASP A 38 -2.85 18.91 14.67
N SER A 39 -3.65 19.96 14.51
CA SER A 39 -3.41 21.01 13.52
C SER A 39 -2.22 21.92 13.88
N LEU A 40 -1.87 22.03 15.17
CA LEU A 40 -0.71 22.79 15.66
C LEU A 40 0.57 21.95 15.67
N ILE A 41 0.45 20.64 15.90
CA ILE A 41 1.58 19.68 15.92
C ILE A 41 2.11 19.41 14.50
N GLN A 42 1.30 19.59 13.46
CA GLN A 42 1.77 19.50 12.05
C GLN A 42 2.85 20.51 11.67
N GLN A 43 3.20 21.46 12.54
CA GLN A 43 4.31 22.39 12.32
C GLN A 43 5.69 21.86 12.78
N THR A 44 5.76 20.76 13.52
CA THR A 44 7.02 20.10 13.83
C THR A 44 7.27 19.02 12.77
N ASN A 45 8.34 19.16 11.98
CA ASN A 45 8.75 18.19 10.93
C ASN A 45 9.23 16.83 11.49
N LYS A 46 8.93 16.47 12.74
CA LYS A 46 9.31 15.20 13.34
C LYS A 46 8.29 14.10 13.03
N LEU A 47 8.79 12.90 12.76
CA LEU A 47 7.98 11.72 12.53
C LEU A 47 7.36 11.23 13.84
N GLU A 48 6.08 11.49 14.03
CA GLU A 48 5.28 10.89 15.10
C GLU A 48 4.47 9.72 14.53
N LEU A 49 4.64 8.54 15.13
CA LEU A 49 3.89 7.34 14.73
C LEU A 49 2.52 7.37 15.38
N THR A 50 1.50 7.05 14.59
CA THR A 50 0.16 6.81 15.12
C THR A 50 0.12 5.51 15.92
N ASN A 51 -0.90 5.34 16.77
CA ASN A 51 -1.02 4.18 17.65
C ASN A 51 -1.02 2.85 16.88
N TYR A 52 -1.71 2.78 15.73
CA TYR A 52 -1.71 1.57 14.89
C TYR A 52 -0.34 1.30 14.24
N GLN A 53 0.42 2.35 13.91
CA GLN A 53 1.79 2.19 13.40
C GLN A 53 2.72 1.68 14.50
N GLN A 54 2.59 2.20 15.72
CA GLN A 54 3.35 1.73 16.88
C GLN A 54 3.02 0.25 17.19
N PHE A 55 1.73 -0.13 17.17
CA PHE A 55 1.30 -1.50 17.37
C PHE A 55 2.00 -2.46 16.39
N VAL A 56 2.00 -2.14 15.09
CA VAL A 56 2.66 -2.96 14.07
C VAL A 56 4.17 -3.05 14.31
N THR A 57 4.83 -1.93 14.69
CA THR A 57 6.28 -1.93 14.97
C THR A 57 6.64 -2.73 16.23
N HIS A 58 5.71 -2.85 17.17
CA HIS A 58 5.88 -3.73 18.34
C HIS A 58 5.62 -5.19 17.99
N PHE A 59 4.64 -5.47 17.11
CA PHE A 59 4.28 -6.83 16.74
C PHE A 59 5.37 -7.49 15.89
N ILE A 60 5.75 -6.89 14.76
CA ILE A 60 6.90 -7.34 13.97
C ILE A 60 8.15 -6.63 14.47
N ASN A 61 8.79 -7.27 15.41
CA ASN A 61 9.98 -6.75 16.09
C ASN A 61 11.05 -7.84 16.11
N PRO A 62 12.36 -7.50 16.02
CA PRO A 62 13.42 -8.52 16.13
C PRO A 62 13.36 -9.30 17.45
N ASN A 63 12.80 -8.70 18.50
CA ASN A 63 12.68 -9.31 19.83
C ASN A 63 11.41 -10.16 20.01
N THR A 64 10.50 -10.21 19.02
CA THR A 64 9.31 -11.06 19.05
C THR A 64 9.46 -12.28 18.14
N HIS A 65 8.64 -13.31 18.38
CA HIS A 65 8.64 -14.52 17.56
C HIS A 65 7.64 -14.48 16.40
N PHE A 66 6.94 -13.36 16.20
CA PHE A 66 5.96 -13.22 15.13
C PHE A 66 6.66 -13.08 13.79
N GLU A 67 6.45 -14.07 12.92
CA GLU A 67 7.24 -14.21 11.69
C GLU A 67 6.65 -13.39 10.53
N LYS A 68 5.32 -13.37 10.38
CA LYS A 68 4.65 -12.82 9.20
C LYS A 68 3.43 -12.01 9.60
N LEU A 69 3.26 -10.83 8.98
CA LEU A 69 2.08 -9.98 9.15
C LEU A 69 1.66 -9.39 7.81
N LEU A 70 0.38 -9.44 7.51
CA LEU A 70 -0.23 -8.78 6.36
C LEU A 70 -0.93 -7.49 6.80
N LEU A 71 -0.44 -6.35 6.30
CA LEU A 71 -1.07 -5.04 6.50
C LEU A 71 -2.09 -4.78 5.39
N ILE A 72 -3.37 -4.89 5.73
CA ILE A 72 -4.48 -4.52 4.85
C ILE A 72 -4.91 -3.10 5.20
N HIS A 73 -4.08 -2.15 4.82
CA HIS A 73 -4.30 -0.74 5.10
C HIS A 73 -4.69 0.00 3.84
N SER A 74 -5.66 0.89 3.90
CA SER A 74 -6.09 1.72 2.78
C SER A 74 -4.96 2.57 2.20
N THR A 75 -5.14 3.05 0.99
CA THR A 75 -4.17 3.96 0.37
C THR A 75 -4.14 5.31 1.10
N GLY A 76 -2.95 5.79 1.46
CA GLY A 76 -2.80 7.11 2.11
C GLY A 76 -2.65 7.08 3.62
N VAL A 77 -2.91 5.95 4.29
CA VAL A 77 -2.80 5.84 5.77
C VAL A 77 -1.37 5.60 6.28
N GLY A 78 -0.36 5.67 5.41
CA GLY A 78 1.05 5.60 5.82
C GLY A 78 1.67 4.20 5.88
N LYS A 79 1.18 3.20 5.10
CA LYS A 79 1.80 1.85 5.02
C LYS A 79 3.31 1.87 4.87
N THR A 80 3.82 2.71 3.98
CA THR A 80 5.26 2.85 3.72
C THR A 80 6.00 3.33 4.97
N ILE A 81 5.43 4.28 5.70
CA ILE A 81 6.00 4.80 6.96
C ILE A 81 6.01 3.70 8.02
N THR A 82 4.89 2.98 8.18
CA THR A 82 4.81 1.84 9.11
C THR A 82 5.91 0.81 8.83
N ALA A 83 6.07 0.41 7.56
CA ALA A 83 7.09 -0.57 7.16
C ALA A 83 8.53 -0.06 7.39
N LEU A 84 8.81 1.22 7.09
CA LEU A 84 10.12 1.82 7.33
C LEU A 84 10.40 2.01 8.83
N SER A 85 9.40 2.36 9.62
CA SER A 85 9.55 2.47 11.09
C SER A 85 9.77 1.09 11.72
N THR A 86 9.09 0.05 11.25
CA THR A 86 9.40 -1.34 11.63
C THR A 86 10.86 -1.67 11.28
N ALA A 87 11.32 -1.31 10.08
CA ALA A 87 12.70 -1.55 9.65
C ALA A 87 13.75 -0.88 10.55
N LEU A 88 13.45 0.29 11.13
CA LEU A 88 14.38 0.97 12.06
C LEU A 88 14.70 0.11 13.29
N ASN A 89 13.73 -0.64 13.83
CA ASN A 89 13.97 -1.52 14.96
C ASN A 89 15.01 -2.60 14.61
N PHE A 90 14.92 -3.16 13.41
CA PHE A 90 15.90 -4.14 12.91
C PHE A 90 17.26 -3.51 12.64
N ILE A 91 17.29 -2.33 12.01
CA ILE A 91 18.54 -1.61 11.72
C ILE A 91 19.30 -1.27 13.01
N ASN A 92 18.60 -0.91 14.06
CA ASN A 92 19.22 -0.63 15.36
C ASN A 92 19.96 -1.85 15.90
N ILE A 93 19.36 -3.05 15.81
CA ILE A 93 20.02 -4.30 16.20
C ILE A 93 21.17 -4.62 15.26
N TYR A 94 21.01 -4.51 13.93
CA TYR A 94 22.09 -4.78 12.99
C TYR A 94 23.31 -3.86 13.19
N LYS A 95 23.09 -2.61 13.53
CA LYS A 95 24.18 -1.67 13.88
C LYS A 95 24.93 -2.14 15.12
N GLN A 96 24.20 -2.60 16.10
CA GLN A 96 24.72 -3.07 17.38
C GLN A 96 25.51 -4.37 17.19
N GLU A 97 24.96 -5.37 16.54
CA GLU A 97 25.64 -6.61 16.20
C GLU A 97 26.95 -6.34 15.46
N LYS A 98 26.95 -5.37 14.55
CA LYS A 98 28.13 -5.01 13.77
C LYS A 98 29.20 -4.23 14.54
N LEU A 99 28.81 -3.52 15.60
CA LEU A 99 29.78 -2.92 16.55
C LEU A 99 30.48 -3.98 17.38
N ILE A 100 29.78 -5.10 17.66
CA ILE A 100 30.31 -6.22 18.45
C ILE A 100 31.21 -7.10 17.59
N ASP A 101 30.78 -7.49 16.42
CA ASP A 101 31.55 -8.33 15.50
C ASP A 101 31.50 -7.78 14.07
N LYS A 102 32.64 -7.22 13.61
CA LYS A 102 32.78 -6.66 12.26
C LYS A 102 32.74 -7.73 11.17
N THR A 103 32.98 -8.99 11.51
CA THR A 103 33.04 -10.12 10.57
C THR A 103 31.69 -10.79 10.39
N GLN A 104 30.77 -10.61 11.33
CA GLN A 104 29.44 -11.22 11.28
C GLN A 104 28.59 -10.60 10.18
N LYS A 105 28.01 -11.44 9.31
CA LYS A 105 27.01 -11.02 8.33
C LYS A 105 25.74 -10.59 9.11
N SER A 106 25.52 -9.31 9.25
CA SER A 106 24.26 -8.77 9.79
C SER A 106 23.12 -8.94 8.81
N GLY A 107 21.89 -9.05 9.30
CA GLY A 107 20.70 -9.05 8.47
C GLY A 107 20.55 -7.76 7.63
N MET A 108 19.63 -7.79 6.68
CA MET A 108 19.32 -6.70 5.76
C MET A 108 17.80 -6.44 5.73
N ILE A 109 17.42 -5.26 5.27
CA ILE A 109 16.03 -4.91 4.99
C ILE A 109 15.81 -5.06 3.49
N TYR A 110 15.08 -6.10 3.10
CA TYR A 110 14.71 -6.33 1.69
C TYR A 110 13.36 -5.71 1.39
N ILE A 111 13.32 -4.75 0.46
CA ILE A 111 12.08 -4.17 -0.06
C ILE A 111 11.83 -4.75 -1.44
N ILE A 112 10.84 -5.66 -1.51
CA ILE A 112 10.48 -6.40 -2.72
C ILE A 112 9.17 -5.85 -3.28
N GLY A 113 9.18 -5.39 -4.54
CA GLY A 113 7.97 -4.86 -5.18
C GLY A 113 8.23 -3.92 -6.34
N PHE A 114 7.13 -3.34 -6.83
CA PHE A 114 7.16 -2.38 -7.95
C PHE A 114 7.40 -0.94 -7.48
N THR A 115 7.08 -0.61 -6.23
CA THR A 115 7.02 0.75 -5.69
C THR A 115 8.32 1.17 -4.98
N LYS A 116 9.46 0.58 -5.34
CA LYS A 116 10.80 0.89 -4.79
C LYS A 116 11.06 2.41 -4.64
N ASN A 117 10.58 3.20 -5.61
CA ASN A 117 10.81 4.65 -5.61
C ASN A 117 9.97 5.40 -4.56
N VAL A 118 8.82 4.84 -4.15
CA VAL A 118 8.01 5.43 -3.08
C VAL A 118 8.76 5.31 -1.75
N PHE A 119 9.30 4.13 -1.45
CA PHE A 119 10.13 3.92 -0.27
C PHE A 119 11.39 4.80 -0.28
N LYS A 120 12.10 4.87 -1.42
CA LYS A 120 13.28 5.76 -1.54
C LYS A 120 12.91 7.23 -1.35
N LYS A 121 11.75 7.65 -1.85
CA LYS A 121 11.26 9.03 -1.68
C LYS A 121 11.03 9.35 -0.20
N GLU A 122 10.40 8.46 0.56
CA GLU A 122 10.21 8.64 1.99
C GLU A 122 11.55 8.66 2.75
N LEU A 123 12.47 7.73 2.45
CA LEU A 123 13.81 7.69 3.04
C LEU A 123 14.64 8.96 2.77
N PHE A 124 14.43 9.62 1.62
CA PHE A 124 15.16 10.84 1.26
C PHE A 124 14.45 12.14 1.69
N ASN A 125 13.22 12.06 2.14
CA ASN A 125 12.47 13.23 2.60
C ASN A 125 12.39 13.32 4.13
N ARG A 126 12.93 12.35 4.86
CA ARG A 126 12.86 12.29 6.32
C ARG A 126 14.21 11.94 6.92
N SER A 127 14.72 12.81 7.78
CA SER A 127 16.00 12.65 8.46
C SER A 127 15.98 11.54 9.52
N GLU A 128 14.81 11.22 10.07
CA GLU A 128 14.62 10.19 11.11
C GLU A 128 15.07 8.80 10.66
N PHE A 129 15.03 8.52 9.35
CA PHE A 129 15.54 7.26 8.80
C PHE A 129 17.07 7.22 8.66
N GLY A 130 17.77 8.35 8.91
CA GLY A 130 19.23 8.43 9.00
C GLY A 130 19.98 8.23 7.67
N ILE A 131 19.30 8.36 6.52
CA ILE A 131 19.93 8.32 5.20
C ILE A 131 20.36 9.72 4.75
N VAL A 132 19.57 10.72 5.08
CA VAL A 132 19.79 12.15 4.81
C VAL A 132 19.62 12.95 6.10
N ASN A 133 20.23 14.11 6.17
CA ASN A 133 20.02 15.07 7.27
C ASN A 133 19.06 16.19 6.82
N ASP A 134 18.65 17.04 7.78
CA ASP A 134 17.68 18.10 7.52
C ASP A 134 18.21 19.15 6.52
N ASP A 135 19.51 19.44 6.52
CA ASP A 135 20.10 20.39 5.58
C ASP A 135 20.12 19.85 4.15
N GLU A 136 20.42 18.55 3.97
CA GLU A 136 20.35 17.86 2.67
C GLU A 136 18.91 17.81 2.14
N ILE A 137 17.91 17.67 3.02
CA ILE A 137 16.49 17.73 2.65
C ILE A 137 16.11 19.13 2.17
N LYS A 138 16.56 20.17 2.88
CA LYS A 138 16.36 21.57 2.48
C LYS A 138 17.02 21.87 1.13
N GLU A 139 18.27 21.44 0.93
CA GLU A 139 18.98 21.60 -0.36
C GLU A 139 18.23 20.95 -1.51
N MET A 140 17.80 19.69 -1.34
CA MET A 140 17.04 18.96 -2.36
C MET A 140 15.69 19.63 -2.67
N THR A 141 15.03 20.18 -1.64
CA THR A 141 13.75 20.87 -1.80
C THR A 141 13.91 22.18 -2.55
N ASN A 142 14.96 22.96 -2.24
CA ASN A 142 15.28 24.21 -2.93
C ASN A 142 15.65 23.96 -4.40
N LEU A 143 16.48 22.96 -4.69
CA LEU A 143 16.80 22.56 -6.07
C LEU A 143 15.55 22.17 -6.85
N LYS A 144 14.63 21.41 -6.26
CA LYS A 144 13.35 21.08 -6.93
C LYS A 144 12.54 22.33 -7.26
N LYS A 145 12.45 23.30 -6.33
CA LYS A 145 11.75 24.57 -6.58
C LYS A 145 12.42 25.36 -7.71
N GLN A 146 13.76 25.47 -7.72
CA GLN A 146 14.52 26.17 -8.78
C GLN A 146 14.33 25.52 -10.16
N ILE A 147 14.36 24.18 -10.24
CA ILE A 147 14.10 23.44 -11.47
C ILE A 147 12.70 23.71 -12.01
N LEU A 148 11.70 23.80 -11.13
CA LEU A 148 10.32 24.11 -11.53
C LEU A 148 10.18 25.55 -12.05
N GLN A 149 10.91 26.50 -11.48
CA GLN A 149 10.83 27.91 -11.86
C GLN A 149 11.65 28.24 -13.12
N PHE A 150 12.88 27.75 -13.21
CA PHE A 150 13.86 28.18 -14.23
C PHE A 150 14.27 27.10 -15.23
N ASN A 151 13.86 25.85 -15.01
CA ASN A 151 14.19 24.68 -15.87
C ASN A 151 15.68 24.56 -16.26
N ASN A 152 16.57 24.90 -15.32
CA ASN A 152 18.01 24.98 -15.55
C ASN A 152 18.63 23.57 -15.57
N ASN A 153 19.35 23.21 -16.62
CA ASN A 153 20.00 21.88 -16.77
C ASN A 153 21.06 21.61 -15.70
N SER A 154 21.75 22.62 -15.17
CA SER A 154 22.74 22.46 -14.10
C SER A 154 22.10 21.96 -12.80
N ASP A 155 20.93 22.50 -12.45
CA ASP A 155 20.21 22.13 -11.24
C ASP A 155 19.63 20.72 -11.34
N ILE A 156 19.20 20.32 -12.53
CA ILE A 156 18.75 18.94 -12.83
C ILE A 156 19.90 17.95 -12.63
N LEU A 157 21.10 18.27 -13.11
CA LEU A 157 22.29 17.42 -12.93
C LEU A 157 22.66 17.32 -11.45
N LYS A 158 22.70 18.44 -10.74
CA LYS A 158 23.00 18.48 -9.31
C LYS A 158 22.01 17.67 -8.47
N LEU A 159 20.70 17.79 -8.76
CA LEU A 159 19.66 16.96 -8.11
C LEU A 159 19.85 15.47 -8.38
N LYS A 160 20.27 15.10 -9.59
CA LYS A 160 20.57 13.71 -9.96
C LYS A 160 21.79 13.17 -9.21
N GLU A 161 22.84 13.96 -9.07
CA GLU A 161 24.04 13.61 -8.30
C GLU A 161 23.73 13.40 -6.82
N LEU A 162 22.95 14.30 -6.21
CA LEU A 162 22.49 14.14 -4.82
C LEU A 162 21.68 12.85 -4.63
N LYS A 163 20.74 12.56 -5.53
CA LYS A 163 19.96 11.31 -5.47
C LYS A 163 20.84 10.07 -5.63
N MET A 164 21.88 10.11 -6.46
CA MET A 164 22.86 9.01 -6.59
C MET A 164 23.67 8.85 -5.29
N LYS A 165 24.16 9.94 -4.70
CA LYS A 165 24.85 9.96 -3.40
C LYS A 165 24.00 9.33 -2.31
N TYR A 166 22.72 9.71 -2.18
CA TYR A 166 21.80 9.13 -1.19
C TYR A 166 21.48 7.65 -1.47
N SER A 167 21.34 7.30 -2.75
CA SER A 167 21.12 5.89 -3.13
C SER A 167 22.34 4.99 -2.81
N SER A 168 23.56 5.50 -2.87
CA SER A 168 24.75 4.76 -2.44
C SER A 168 24.76 4.51 -0.93
N ARG A 169 24.28 5.48 -0.14
CA ARG A 169 24.18 5.34 1.33
C ARG A 169 23.20 4.25 1.76
N LEU A 170 22.15 3.94 0.95
CA LEU A 170 21.17 2.89 1.28
C LEU A 170 21.83 1.51 1.46
N LYS A 171 22.89 1.22 0.67
CA LYS A 171 23.64 -0.05 0.74
C LYS A 171 24.90 0.04 1.62
N SER A 172 25.30 1.25 1.98
CA SER A 172 26.46 1.46 2.83
C SER A 172 26.12 1.12 4.28
N ARG A 173 26.78 0.14 4.84
CA ARG A 173 26.63 -0.24 6.25
C ARG A 173 27.25 0.75 7.23
N LYS A 174 27.65 1.94 6.76
CA LYS A 174 27.92 3.14 7.57
C LYS A 174 26.60 3.91 7.69
N GLY A 175 26.21 4.26 8.88
CA GLY A 175 24.89 4.85 9.14
C GLY A 175 23.77 3.81 9.05
N ASN A 176 22.68 4.09 8.32
CA ASN A 176 21.52 3.21 8.16
C ASN A 176 21.49 2.45 6.81
N GLY A 177 22.66 2.17 6.23
CA GLY A 177 22.82 1.56 4.93
C GLY A 177 22.55 0.05 4.89
N PHE A 178 21.38 -0.38 5.37
CA PHE A 178 20.97 -1.79 5.45
C PHE A 178 19.85 -2.15 4.48
N PHE A 179 19.55 -1.30 3.49
CA PHE A 179 18.42 -1.51 2.57
C PHE A 179 18.86 -2.14 1.25
N GLU A 180 18.11 -3.14 0.80
CA GLU A 180 18.18 -3.70 -0.55
C GLU A 180 16.81 -3.66 -1.23
N PHE A 181 16.77 -3.15 -2.46
CA PHE A 181 15.55 -2.97 -3.24
C PHE A 181 15.54 -3.93 -4.43
N ILE A 182 14.64 -4.90 -4.41
CA ILE A 182 14.56 -5.94 -5.43
C ILE A 182 13.17 -5.91 -6.09
N GLY A 183 13.10 -5.96 -7.44
CA GLY A 183 11.82 -6.18 -8.14
C GLY A 183 11.47 -7.65 -8.13
N TYR A 184 10.19 -8.00 -8.20
CA TYR A 184 9.76 -9.41 -8.23
C TYR A 184 10.44 -10.21 -9.36
N LYS A 185 10.52 -9.65 -10.57
CA LYS A 185 11.24 -10.28 -11.69
C LYS A 185 12.74 -10.44 -11.42
N GLU A 186 13.36 -9.45 -10.79
CA GLU A 186 14.76 -9.48 -10.40
C GLU A 186 15.01 -10.56 -9.34
N LEU A 187 14.09 -10.74 -8.40
CA LEU A 187 14.14 -11.78 -7.37
C LEU A 187 14.19 -13.17 -8.00
N VAL A 188 13.29 -13.47 -8.95
CA VAL A 188 13.28 -14.75 -9.68
C VAL A 188 14.62 -14.98 -10.36
N ASN A 189 15.14 -13.98 -11.07
CA ASN A 189 16.38 -14.11 -11.82
C ASN A 189 17.63 -14.27 -10.93
N LYS A 190 17.60 -13.73 -9.70
CA LYS A 190 18.70 -13.93 -8.73
C LYS A 190 18.62 -15.27 -8.01
N LEU A 191 17.38 -15.77 -7.80
CA LEU A 191 17.13 -16.99 -7.05
C LEU A 191 17.34 -18.25 -7.87
N ILE A 192 17.02 -18.22 -9.17
CA ILE A 192 17.07 -19.37 -10.07
C ILE A 192 18.20 -19.18 -11.08
N ILE A 193 19.15 -20.12 -11.07
CA ILE A 193 20.30 -20.16 -11.99
C ILE A 193 20.03 -21.23 -13.04
N LYS A 194 20.27 -20.90 -14.31
CA LYS A 194 20.21 -21.87 -15.43
C LYS A 194 21.55 -22.61 -15.51
N ASN A 195 21.51 -23.96 -15.56
CA ASN A 195 22.71 -24.78 -15.66
C ASN A 195 23.28 -24.86 -17.09
N GLN A 196 22.41 -24.70 -18.13
CA GLN A 196 22.82 -24.71 -19.52
C GLN A 196 22.49 -23.37 -20.20
N LEU A 197 23.48 -22.79 -20.87
CA LEU A 197 23.37 -21.49 -21.53
C LEU A 197 22.44 -21.54 -22.77
N ASP A 198 22.31 -22.71 -23.42
CA ASP A 198 21.57 -22.89 -24.68
C ASP A 198 20.07 -23.14 -24.53
N VAL A 199 19.57 -23.26 -23.28
CA VAL A 199 18.14 -23.47 -23.09
C VAL A 199 17.42 -22.14 -23.22
N LYS A 200 16.60 -21.99 -24.28
CA LYS A 200 15.69 -20.83 -24.49
C LYS A 200 14.57 -20.77 -23.44
N LEU A 201 14.77 -21.33 -22.25
CA LEU A 201 13.84 -21.27 -21.16
C LEU A 201 13.70 -19.84 -20.65
N GLN A 202 12.56 -19.25 -20.78
CA GLN A 202 12.22 -18.01 -20.11
C GLN A 202 11.69 -18.36 -18.73
N LEU A 203 12.42 -18.00 -17.66
CA LEU A 203 12.03 -18.23 -16.27
C LEU A 203 10.62 -17.69 -15.94
N ASN A 204 10.19 -16.68 -16.70
CA ASN A 204 8.84 -16.13 -16.58
C ASN A 204 7.72 -17.06 -17.04
N ASN A 205 8.03 -18.14 -17.74
CA ASN A 205 7.05 -19.10 -18.27
C ASN A 205 6.85 -20.30 -17.31
N ILE A 206 7.59 -20.39 -16.22
CA ILE A 206 7.36 -21.42 -15.19
C ILE A 206 6.11 -21.03 -14.41
N ASN A 207 5.05 -21.85 -14.52
CA ASN A 207 3.73 -21.50 -14.01
C ASN A 207 3.26 -22.35 -12.83
N SER A 208 4.05 -23.35 -12.39
CA SER A 208 3.68 -24.21 -11.27
C SER A 208 4.91 -24.69 -10.48
N GLU A 209 4.71 -25.02 -9.19
CA GLU A 209 5.75 -25.62 -8.35
C GLU A 209 6.17 -27.01 -8.89
N ALA A 210 5.23 -27.76 -9.45
CA ALA A 210 5.53 -29.06 -10.06
C ALA A 210 6.46 -28.92 -11.27
N GLU A 211 6.26 -27.90 -12.11
CA GLU A 211 7.13 -27.60 -13.24
C GLU A 211 8.52 -27.13 -12.76
N LEU A 212 8.56 -26.29 -11.71
CA LEU A 212 9.81 -25.83 -11.09
C LEU A 212 10.61 -27.02 -10.55
N ASN A 213 9.99 -27.92 -9.79
CA ASN A 213 10.62 -29.09 -9.22
C ASN A 213 11.11 -30.03 -10.33
N TYR A 214 10.29 -30.27 -11.37
CA TYR A 214 10.70 -31.05 -12.52
C TYR A 214 11.98 -30.50 -13.19
N LEU A 215 12.05 -29.18 -13.37
CA LEU A 215 13.21 -28.53 -13.98
C LEU A 215 14.46 -28.61 -13.09
N ILE A 216 14.29 -28.62 -11.77
CA ILE A 216 15.37 -28.84 -10.79
C ILE A 216 15.82 -30.31 -10.85
N ASP A 217 14.89 -31.25 -10.83
CA ASP A 217 15.18 -32.70 -10.87
C ASP A 217 15.87 -33.11 -12.17
N GLN A 218 15.60 -32.42 -13.28
CA GLN A 218 16.27 -32.60 -14.58
C GLN A 218 17.60 -31.85 -14.69
N ASP A 219 18.08 -31.19 -13.63
CA ASP A 219 19.28 -30.37 -13.59
C ASP A 219 19.34 -29.25 -14.67
N ILE A 220 18.17 -28.79 -15.13
CA ILE A 220 18.05 -27.69 -16.09
C ILE A 220 18.25 -26.36 -15.39
N ILE A 221 17.77 -26.26 -14.16
CA ILE A 221 17.90 -25.07 -13.29
C ILE A 221 18.34 -25.52 -11.89
N ARG A 222 18.95 -24.60 -11.15
CA ARG A 222 19.30 -24.79 -9.73
C ARG A 222 18.96 -23.56 -8.91
N LEU A 223 18.78 -23.74 -7.60
CA LEU A 223 18.61 -22.64 -6.66
C LEU A 223 19.97 -22.01 -6.32
N ASN A 224 19.98 -20.69 -6.21
CA ASN A 224 21.13 -19.93 -5.76
C ASN A 224 21.18 -19.91 -4.22
N ILE A 225 21.87 -20.87 -3.64
CA ILE A 225 21.97 -21.03 -2.18
C ILE A 225 22.69 -19.83 -1.54
N GLU A 226 23.74 -19.31 -2.18
CA GLU A 226 24.45 -18.11 -1.66
C GLU A 226 23.53 -16.89 -1.57
N PHE A 227 22.63 -16.73 -2.54
CA PHE A 227 21.65 -15.67 -2.51
C PHE A 227 20.57 -15.93 -1.45
N LEU A 228 20.12 -17.19 -1.28
CA LEU A 228 19.18 -17.57 -0.22
C LEU A 228 19.75 -17.27 1.17
N GLU A 229 21.00 -17.58 1.42
CA GLU A 229 21.64 -17.33 2.73
C GLU A 229 21.79 -15.84 3.07
N GLN A 230 21.67 -14.94 2.08
CA GLN A 230 21.71 -13.50 2.35
C GLN A 230 20.47 -12.98 3.09
N PHE A 231 19.37 -13.75 3.10
CA PHE A 231 18.14 -13.38 3.82
C PHE A 231 18.17 -13.71 5.30
N ASP A 232 19.22 -14.36 5.81
CA ASP A 232 19.31 -14.69 7.23
C ASP A 232 19.17 -13.44 8.13
N LYS A 233 18.43 -13.57 9.23
CA LYS A 233 18.13 -12.49 10.19
C LYS A 233 17.49 -11.22 9.55
N SER A 234 16.96 -11.31 8.36
CA SER A 234 16.47 -10.16 7.60
C SER A 234 14.99 -9.87 7.82
N LEU A 235 14.62 -8.59 7.64
CA LEU A 235 13.24 -8.16 7.46
C LEU A 235 12.94 -8.07 5.95
N ILE A 236 11.93 -8.80 5.51
CA ILE A 236 11.45 -8.80 4.12
C ILE A 236 10.13 -8.02 4.07
N ILE A 237 10.10 -6.94 3.30
CA ILE A 237 8.91 -6.11 3.07
C ILE A 237 8.46 -6.36 1.64
N CYS A 238 7.29 -7.01 1.47
CA CYS A 238 6.70 -7.29 0.17
C CYS A 238 5.56 -6.30 -0.10
N ASP A 239 5.78 -5.36 -1.03
CA ASP A 239 4.79 -4.34 -1.36
C ASP A 239 3.88 -4.80 -2.51
N GLU A 240 2.58 -4.42 -2.41
CA GLU A 240 1.50 -4.80 -3.32
C GLU A 240 1.47 -6.32 -3.56
N ILE A 241 1.36 -7.09 -2.47
CA ILE A 241 1.46 -8.56 -2.47
C ILE A 241 0.43 -9.22 -3.40
N HIS A 242 -0.69 -8.57 -3.70
CA HIS A 242 -1.69 -9.09 -4.63
C HIS A 242 -1.16 -9.32 -6.06
N ASN A 243 0.05 -8.84 -6.39
CA ASN A 243 0.67 -9.07 -7.69
C ASN A 243 1.42 -10.40 -7.79
N VAL A 244 1.68 -11.10 -6.68
CA VAL A 244 2.48 -12.35 -6.68
C VAL A 244 1.67 -13.62 -6.90
N TYR A 245 0.36 -13.51 -7.06
CA TYR A 245 -0.53 -14.63 -7.36
C TYR A 245 -1.60 -14.26 -8.38
N ASN A 246 -2.06 -15.27 -9.10
CA ASN A 246 -3.16 -15.20 -10.04
C ASN A 246 -4.34 -16.02 -9.47
N SER A 247 -5.49 -15.96 -10.14
CA SER A 247 -6.74 -16.58 -9.67
C SER A 247 -6.68 -18.07 -9.30
N LEU A 248 -5.71 -18.83 -9.80
CA LEU A 248 -5.63 -20.27 -9.58
C LEU A 248 -4.32 -20.71 -8.89
N ASN A 249 -3.22 -20.01 -9.08
CA ASN A 249 -1.89 -20.39 -8.56
C ASN A 249 -1.07 -19.18 -8.18
N THR A 250 -0.07 -19.35 -7.30
CA THR A 250 1.04 -18.41 -7.17
C THR A 250 1.76 -18.35 -8.52
N ASN A 251 2.00 -17.13 -9.01
CA ASN A 251 2.86 -16.97 -10.17
C ASN A 251 4.33 -17.22 -9.79
N ASN A 252 5.26 -17.16 -10.73
CA ASN A 252 6.68 -17.37 -10.47
C ASN A 252 7.27 -16.42 -9.42
N TRP A 253 6.68 -15.23 -9.21
CA TRP A 253 7.08 -14.32 -8.14
C TRP A 253 6.68 -14.85 -6.77
N GLY A 254 5.45 -15.37 -6.64
CA GLY A 254 4.97 -16.01 -5.41
C GLY A 254 5.72 -17.29 -5.10
N MET A 255 6.05 -18.12 -6.11
CA MET A 255 6.89 -19.30 -5.96
C MET A 255 8.28 -18.93 -5.41
N SER A 256 8.90 -17.86 -5.92
CA SER A 256 10.20 -17.38 -5.42
C SER A 256 10.13 -16.96 -3.96
N LEU A 257 9.05 -16.32 -3.53
CA LEU A 257 8.85 -16.01 -2.11
C LEU A 257 8.67 -17.29 -1.27
N ASN A 258 7.89 -18.25 -1.75
CA ASN A 258 7.67 -19.53 -1.06
C ASN A 258 9.00 -20.30 -0.90
N ILE A 259 9.89 -20.31 -1.90
CA ILE A 259 11.22 -20.92 -1.79
C ILE A 259 11.99 -20.29 -0.63
N ILE A 260 12.03 -18.96 -0.53
CA ILE A 260 12.73 -18.26 0.56
C ILE A 260 12.09 -18.63 1.90
N PHE A 261 10.75 -18.61 2.00
CA PHE A 261 10.05 -18.89 3.26
C PHE A 261 10.22 -20.34 3.70
N ASN A 262 10.21 -21.29 2.77
CA ASN A 262 10.43 -22.71 3.05
C ASN A 262 11.89 -22.99 3.47
N TYR A 263 12.86 -22.30 2.84
CA TYR A 263 14.28 -22.40 3.23
C TYR A 263 14.50 -21.98 4.70
N TYR A 264 13.78 -20.96 5.17
CA TYR A 264 13.89 -20.44 6.54
C TYR A 264 12.86 -20.99 7.52
N LYS A 265 11.99 -21.93 7.11
CA LYS A 265 10.89 -22.45 7.92
C LYS A 265 11.34 -23.01 9.28
N THR A 266 12.44 -23.76 9.30
CA THR A 266 13.00 -24.36 10.52
C THR A 266 13.83 -23.37 11.34
N ARG A 267 14.55 -22.47 10.68
CA ARG A 267 15.44 -21.49 11.32
C ARG A 267 14.69 -20.34 11.99
N LYS A 268 13.49 -19.99 11.48
CA LYS A 268 12.64 -18.88 11.94
C LYS A 268 13.35 -17.53 12.09
N SER A 269 14.44 -17.33 11.35
CA SER A 269 15.32 -16.16 11.49
C SER A 269 14.87 -14.95 10.68
N ILE A 270 13.94 -15.10 9.75
CA ILE A 270 13.40 -13.99 8.94
C ILE A 270 12.10 -13.46 9.50
N ARG A 271 11.82 -12.17 9.24
CA ARG A 271 10.52 -11.56 9.50
C ARG A 271 9.96 -11.00 8.20
N VAL A 272 8.65 -11.06 8.01
CA VAL A 272 8.01 -10.68 6.76
C VAL A 272 6.82 -9.75 7.00
N LEU A 273 6.84 -8.61 6.32
CA LEU A 273 5.71 -7.68 6.21
C LEU A 273 5.15 -7.73 4.81
N PHE A 274 3.91 -8.15 4.66
CA PHE A 274 3.15 -8.03 3.42
C PHE A 274 2.32 -6.76 3.44
N LEU A 275 2.35 -5.98 2.38
CA LEU A 275 1.60 -4.73 2.26
C LEU A 275 0.62 -4.82 1.10
N SER A 276 -0.63 -4.50 1.33
CA SER A 276 -1.63 -4.30 0.28
C SER A 276 -2.84 -3.51 0.81
N ALA A 277 -3.47 -2.71 -0.04
CA ALA A 277 -4.78 -2.15 0.25
C ALA A 277 -5.92 -3.13 -0.12
N THR A 278 -5.65 -4.00 -1.10
CA THR A 278 -6.60 -4.96 -1.68
C THR A 278 -5.90 -6.30 -1.87
N PRO A 279 -5.76 -7.12 -0.81
CA PRO A 279 -4.98 -8.36 -0.87
C PRO A 279 -5.59 -9.40 -1.80
N ILE A 280 -6.90 -9.34 -2.06
CA ILE A 280 -7.60 -10.14 -3.06
C ILE A 280 -8.15 -9.19 -4.10
N ASN A 281 -7.69 -9.32 -5.35
CA ASN A 281 -7.91 -8.30 -6.36
C ASN A 281 -8.83 -8.76 -7.50
N ASN A 282 -8.56 -9.92 -8.10
CA ASN A 282 -9.26 -10.37 -9.32
C ASN A 282 -10.31 -11.44 -9.04
N ASN A 283 -10.00 -12.39 -8.17
CA ASN A 283 -10.83 -13.56 -7.92
C ASN A 283 -10.77 -13.99 -6.45
N PRO A 284 -11.90 -14.31 -5.81
CA PRO A 284 -11.92 -14.79 -4.42
C PRO A 284 -11.00 -16.00 -4.16
N ILE A 285 -10.76 -16.83 -5.19
CA ILE A 285 -9.88 -18.01 -5.11
C ILE A 285 -8.42 -17.64 -4.78
N GLU A 286 -8.00 -16.40 -5.03
CA GLU A 286 -6.69 -15.87 -4.67
C GLU A 286 -6.39 -15.99 -3.16
N ILE A 287 -7.44 -16.10 -2.32
CA ILE A 287 -7.28 -16.36 -0.89
C ILE A 287 -6.43 -17.60 -0.62
N ILE A 288 -6.53 -18.65 -1.43
CA ILE A 288 -5.76 -19.89 -1.24
C ILE A 288 -4.27 -19.62 -1.35
N SER A 289 -3.87 -18.85 -2.37
CA SER A 289 -2.46 -18.46 -2.57
C SER A 289 -1.96 -17.56 -1.44
N LEU A 290 -2.81 -16.65 -0.98
CA LEU A 290 -2.48 -15.79 0.17
C LEU A 290 -2.29 -16.60 1.45
N LEU A 291 -3.19 -17.57 1.73
CA LEU A 291 -3.07 -18.44 2.90
C LEU A 291 -1.79 -19.29 2.85
N LYS A 292 -1.39 -19.76 1.68
CA LYS A 292 -0.11 -20.48 1.49
C LYS A 292 1.09 -19.60 1.79
N LEU A 293 1.11 -18.35 1.33
CA LEU A 293 2.18 -17.38 1.63
C LEU A 293 2.29 -17.08 3.13
N LEU A 294 1.16 -16.96 3.82
CA LEU A 294 1.12 -16.66 5.27
C LEU A 294 1.56 -17.86 6.12
N ASN A 295 1.22 -19.10 5.70
CA ASN A 295 1.37 -20.28 6.54
C ASN A 295 2.40 -21.30 6.01
N GLY A 296 2.90 -21.18 4.78
CA GLY A 296 3.77 -22.15 4.15
C GLY A 296 3.00 -23.34 3.57
N ASP A 297 3.44 -24.59 3.83
CA ASP A 297 2.93 -25.82 3.21
C ASP A 297 1.47 -26.19 3.60
N LEU A 298 0.53 -25.37 3.17
CA LEU A 298 -0.90 -25.65 3.32
C LEU A 298 -1.43 -26.46 2.14
N THR A 299 -2.02 -27.62 2.42
CA THR A 299 -2.68 -28.48 1.42
C THR A 299 -4.15 -28.12 1.23
N ILE A 300 -4.47 -26.83 1.13
CA ILE A 300 -5.83 -26.36 0.93
C ILE A 300 -6.12 -26.28 -0.57
N SER A 301 -7.22 -26.90 -0.99
CA SER A 301 -7.75 -26.86 -2.36
C SER A 301 -8.94 -25.92 -2.49
N LYS A 302 -9.30 -25.58 -3.73
CA LYS A 302 -10.50 -24.78 -4.02
C LYS A 302 -11.78 -25.43 -3.46
N LYS A 303 -11.90 -26.75 -3.52
CA LYS A 303 -13.08 -27.50 -3.05
C LYS A 303 -13.30 -27.42 -1.55
N ASP A 304 -12.25 -27.17 -0.77
CA ASP A 304 -12.34 -27.06 0.70
C ASP A 304 -13.00 -25.75 1.12
N ILE A 305 -12.77 -24.67 0.37
CA ILE A 305 -13.26 -23.32 0.70
C ILE A 305 -14.54 -22.98 -0.09
N PHE A 306 -14.60 -23.30 -1.39
CA PHE A 306 -15.63 -22.82 -2.29
C PHE A 306 -16.56 -23.92 -2.79
N ASP A 307 -17.82 -23.55 -3.06
CA ASP A 307 -18.79 -24.39 -3.76
C ASP A 307 -18.58 -24.32 -5.31
N SER A 308 -19.46 -25.02 -6.07
CA SER A 308 -19.44 -25.01 -7.54
C SER A 308 -19.66 -23.62 -8.15
N ASN A 309 -20.31 -22.73 -7.43
CA ASN A 309 -20.63 -21.36 -7.87
C ASN A 309 -19.60 -20.33 -7.39
N ASN A 310 -18.48 -20.77 -6.82
CA ASN A 310 -17.44 -19.94 -6.20
C ASN A 310 -17.90 -19.10 -4.99
N ASN A 311 -18.98 -19.50 -4.31
CA ASN A 311 -19.34 -18.95 -3.02
C ASN A 311 -18.58 -19.69 -1.90
N ILE A 312 -18.34 -19.00 -0.78
CA ILE A 312 -17.63 -19.55 0.36
C ILE A 312 -18.58 -20.50 1.10
N LYS A 313 -18.16 -21.74 1.35
CA LYS A 313 -18.87 -22.73 2.17
C LYS A 313 -18.76 -22.37 3.65
N SER A 314 -19.66 -22.88 4.49
CA SER A 314 -19.58 -22.70 5.96
C SER A 314 -18.24 -23.22 6.52
N SER A 315 -17.79 -24.41 6.08
CA SER A 315 -16.45 -24.93 6.42
C SER A 315 -15.32 -24.05 5.89
N GLY A 316 -15.50 -23.40 4.75
CA GLY A 316 -14.52 -22.51 4.15
C GLY A 316 -14.27 -21.26 5.00
N TYR A 317 -15.29 -20.70 5.63
CA TYR A 317 -15.14 -19.59 6.57
C TYR A 317 -14.24 -19.97 7.75
N GLU A 318 -14.45 -21.14 8.35
CA GLU A 318 -13.63 -21.61 9.47
C GLU A 318 -12.17 -21.89 9.06
N ILE A 319 -11.97 -22.48 7.87
CA ILE A 319 -10.63 -22.69 7.33
C ILE A 319 -9.89 -21.37 7.16
N ILE A 320 -10.55 -20.35 6.56
CA ILE A 320 -9.95 -19.04 6.38
C ILE A 320 -9.61 -18.42 7.74
N LYS A 321 -10.57 -18.34 8.68
CA LYS A 321 -10.38 -17.74 10.01
C LYS A 321 -9.19 -18.35 10.73
N LYS A 322 -9.12 -19.69 10.81
CA LYS A 322 -8.02 -20.40 11.47
C LYS A 322 -6.65 -20.04 10.90
N ASN A 323 -6.53 -19.87 9.58
CA ASN A 323 -5.26 -19.67 8.92
C ASN A 323 -4.81 -18.20 8.85
N ILE A 324 -5.68 -17.23 9.13
CA ILE A 324 -5.35 -15.80 9.19
C ILE A 324 -5.19 -15.26 10.60
N MET A 325 -5.60 -16.00 11.63
CA MET A 325 -5.51 -15.61 13.02
C MET A 325 -4.08 -15.22 13.40
N GLY A 326 -3.92 -14.08 14.04
CA GLY A 326 -2.62 -13.54 14.45
C GLY A 326 -1.73 -13.02 13.30
N LYS A 327 -2.23 -12.93 12.05
CA LYS A 327 -1.43 -12.59 10.87
C LYS A 327 -1.95 -11.42 10.06
N ILE A 328 -3.02 -10.77 10.51
CA ILE A 328 -3.68 -9.67 9.81
C ILE A 328 -3.70 -8.41 10.69
N SER A 329 -3.30 -7.28 10.13
CA SER A 329 -3.58 -5.93 10.62
C SER A 329 -4.49 -5.25 9.60
N PHE A 330 -5.58 -4.63 10.05
CA PHE A 330 -6.58 -4.02 9.17
C PHE A 330 -6.85 -2.57 9.55
N LEU A 331 -6.68 -1.66 8.56
CA LEU A 331 -6.98 -0.24 8.73
C LEU A 331 -7.60 0.36 7.46
N LYS A 332 -8.84 0.83 7.56
CA LYS A 332 -9.52 1.51 6.46
C LYS A 332 -9.25 3.01 6.43
N ASP A 333 -8.99 3.64 7.55
CA ASP A 333 -8.90 5.09 7.77
C ASP A 333 -10.18 5.85 7.31
N MET A 334 -10.91 6.31 8.27
CA MET A 334 -12.19 7.00 8.07
C MET A 334 -12.19 8.40 8.69
N ASP A 335 -11.05 9.06 8.76
CA ASP A 335 -11.09 10.50 9.03
C ASP A 335 -11.74 11.21 7.84
N ILE A 336 -13.08 11.25 7.89
CA ILE A 336 -13.95 11.80 6.84
C ILE A 336 -13.56 13.24 6.54
N THR A 337 -13.05 13.97 7.53
CA THR A 337 -12.75 15.41 7.41
C THR A 337 -11.51 15.67 6.55
N SER A 338 -10.58 14.73 6.49
CA SER A 338 -9.34 14.85 5.70
C SER A 338 -9.45 14.35 4.27
N TYR A 339 -10.58 13.70 3.91
CA TYR A 339 -10.85 13.23 2.55
C TYR A 339 -11.86 14.13 1.84
N PRO A 340 -11.75 14.31 0.51
CA PRO A 340 -12.81 14.98 -0.25
C PRO A 340 -14.09 14.13 -0.28
N VAL A 341 -15.24 14.80 -0.29
CA VAL A 341 -16.54 14.14 -0.43
C VAL A 341 -16.63 13.46 -1.80
N LYS A 342 -17.06 12.21 -1.82
CA LYS A 342 -17.25 11.41 -3.05
C LYS A 342 -18.70 11.53 -3.52
N GLU A 343 -18.90 11.90 -4.79
CA GLU A 343 -20.21 11.96 -5.41
C GLU A 343 -20.20 11.22 -6.76
N ILE A 344 -20.96 10.12 -6.88
CA ILE A 344 -21.09 9.36 -8.12
C ILE A 344 -22.31 9.85 -8.88
N HIS A 345 -22.10 10.40 -10.06
CA HIS A 345 -23.14 10.95 -10.93
C HIS A 345 -23.75 9.90 -11.87
N GLY A 346 -24.98 10.11 -12.27
CA GLY A 346 -25.71 9.28 -13.21
C GLY A 346 -26.87 8.52 -12.57
N VAL A 347 -27.27 7.43 -13.19
CA VAL A 347 -28.42 6.61 -12.79
C VAL A 347 -27.97 5.21 -12.36
N SER A 348 -28.63 4.66 -11.36
CA SER A 348 -28.46 3.27 -10.96
C SER A 348 -29.09 2.36 -12.01
N ILE A 349 -28.48 1.23 -12.31
CA ILE A 349 -29.00 0.17 -13.16
C ILE A 349 -29.52 -0.96 -12.26
N LYS A 350 -30.68 -1.52 -12.61
CA LYS A 350 -31.28 -2.65 -11.90
C LYS A 350 -30.23 -3.78 -11.74
N ASP A 351 -30.17 -4.36 -10.57
CA ASP A 351 -29.24 -5.45 -10.20
C ASP A 351 -27.73 -5.08 -10.20
N ILE A 352 -27.39 -3.79 -10.34
CA ILE A 352 -26.02 -3.28 -10.19
C ILE A 352 -26.00 -2.28 -9.02
N PRO A 353 -25.96 -2.75 -7.77
CA PRO A 353 -25.87 -1.88 -6.61
C PRO A 353 -24.48 -1.23 -6.55
N TYR A 354 -24.34 -0.20 -5.74
CA TYR A 354 -23.11 0.53 -5.43
C TYR A 354 -22.59 1.50 -6.50
N LEU A 355 -23.05 1.41 -7.76
CA LEU A 355 -22.60 2.26 -8.85
C LEU A 355 -23.74 2.97 -9.53
N LYS A 356 -23.51 4.23 -9.89
CA LYS A 356 -24.32 5.00 -10.82
C LYS A 356 -23.54 5.19 -12.11
N PHE A 357 -24.22 5.22 -13.23
CA PHE A 357 -23.61 5.29 -14.55
C PHE A 357 -24.16 6.44 -15.38
N ILE A 358 -23.29 7.08 -16.14
CA ILE A 358 -23.71 7.95 -17.25
C ILE A 358 -23.96 7.04 -18.46
N LYS A 359 -25.23 6.86 -18.79
CA LYS A 359 -25.64 6.06 -19.94
C LYS A 359 -25.26 6.76 -21.22
N CYS A 360 -24.59 6.02 -22.11
CA CYS A 360 -24.23 6.44 -23.47
C CYS A 360 -24.93 5.51 -24.46
N PRO A 361 -26.22 5.79 -24.83
CA PRO A 361 -26.96 4.95 -25.76
C PRO A 361 -26.23 4.86 -27.11
N MET A 362 -26.03 3.63 -27.63
CA MET A 362 -25.33 3.40 -28.88
C MET A 362 -26.05 4.11 -30.02
N SER A 363 -25.31 4.67 -30.98
CA SER A 363 -25.86 5.16 -32.26
C SER A 363 -26.33 3.99 -33.13
N ASP A 364 -27.12 4.26 -34.19
CA ASP A 364 -27.59 3.23 -35.11
C ASP A 364 -26.45 2.42 -35.72
N LEU A 365 -25.40 3.08 -36.18
CA LEU A 365 -24.20 2.41 -36.72
C LEU A 365 -23.53 1.54 -35.65
N HIS A 366 -23.38 2.09 -34.46
CA HIS A 366 -22.76 1.39 -33.34
C HIS A 366 -23.57 0.16 -32.93
N PHE A 367 -24.90 0.31 -32.83
CA PHE A 367 -25.78 -0.76 -32.42
C PHE A 367 -25.83 -1.89 -33.48
N LYS A 368 -25.92 -1.59 -34.77
CA LYS A 368 -25.85 -2.57 -35.85
C LYS A 368 -24.54 -3.34 -35.83
N THR A 369 -23.42 -2.67 -35.60
CA THR A 369 -22.11 -3.30 -35.45
C THR A 369 -22.08 -4.21 -34.21
N TYR A 370 -22.65 -3.77 -33.12
CA TYR A 370 -22.78 -4.52 -31.86
C TYR A 370 -23.60 -5.80 -32.06
N GLU A 371 -24.72 -5.71 -32.76
CA GLU A 371 -25.61 -6.85 -33.09
C GLU A 371 -24.90 -7.89 -33.95
N GLU A 372 -24.23 -7.49 -35.02
CA GLU A 372 -23.48 -8.38 -35.90
C GLU A 372 -22.39 -9.15 -35.17
N VAL A 373 -21.57 -8.43 -34.39
CA VAL A 373 -20.52 -9.05 -33.57
C VAL A 373 -21.11 -10.03 -32.54
N SER A 374 -22.31 -9.74 -32.06
CA SER A 374 -23.00 -10.60 -31.11
C SER A 374 -23.51 -11.89 -31.80
N LYS A 375 -24.04 -11.80 -33.05
CA LYS A 375 -24.45 -12.96 -33.89
C LYS A 375 -23.24 -13.86 -34.21
N GLU A 376 -22.12 -13.29 -34.68
CA GLU A 376 -20.90 -14.05 -34.96
C GLU A 376 -20.43 -14.86 -33.75
N TYR A 377 -20.53 -14.26 -32.55
CA TYR A 377 -20.14 -14.93 -31.32
C TYR A 377 -21.04 -16.13 -31.00
N SER A 378 -22.33 -16.03 -31.26
CA SER A 378 -23.32 -17.08 -31.02
C SER A 378 -23.11 -18.27 -31.95
N ILE A 379 -22.82 -18.03 -33.21
CA ILE A 379 -22.51 -19.05 -34.23
C ILE A 379 -21.24 -19.82 -33.83
N GLN A 380 -20.19 -19.15 -33.44
CA GLN A 380 -18.94 -19.78 -33.01
C GLN A 380 -19.10 -20.72 -31.79
N LYS A 381 -20.12 -20.51 -30.97
CA LYS A 381 -20.39 -21.32 -29.76
C LYS A 381 -21.41 -22.45 -29.99
N ASN A 382 -21.77 -22.80 -31.24
CA ASN A 382 -22.79 -23.80 -31.57
C ASN A 382 -24.16 -23.55 -30.92
N ILE A 383 -24.52 -22.29 -30.71
CA ILE A 383 -25.88 -21.94 -30.31
C ILE A 383 -26.72 -22.00 -31.58
N LYS A 384 -27.61 -22.99 -31.71
CA LYS A 384 -28.51 -23.16 -32.88
C LYS A 384 -29.38 -21.91 -33.01
N TYR A 385 -29.23 -21.21 -34.12
CA TYR A 385 -30.16 -20.20 -34.63
C TYR A 385 -31.08 -20.83 -35.66
N VAL A 386 -32.29 -20.37 -35.69
CA VAL A 386 -33.22 -20.62 -36.79
C VAL A 386 -32.90 -19.56 -37.85
N ASP A 387 -32.32 -20.00 -38.96
CA ASP A 387 -32.15 -19.16 -40.14
C ASP A 387 -33.51 -18.97 -40.79
N ASP A 388 -34.10 -17.79 -40.67
CA ASP A 388 -35.09 -17.33 -41.63
C ASP A 388 -34.66 -15.93 -42.11
N GLU A 389 -34.33 -15.89 -43.37
CA GLU A 389 -34.10 -14.67 -44.15
C GLU A 389 -35.39 -13.85 -44.25
N GLU A 390 -35.26 -12.55 -44.10
CA GLU A 390 -36.17 -11.44 -44.42
C GLU A 390 -36.85 -10.82 -43.19
N ASP A 391 -36.57 -9.51 -43.02
CA ASP A 391 -37.11 -8.59 -42.02
C ASP A 391 -36.94 -9.02 -40.56
N THR A 392 -35.71 -8.80 -40.06
CA THR A 392 -35.43 -8.99 -38.63
C THR A 392 -36.39 -8.18 -37.75
N ASN A 393 -37.37 -8.86 -37.23
CA ASN A 393 -38.35 -8.33 -36.30
C ASN A 393 -37.60 -7.93 -35.01
N ILE A 394 -37.88 -6.74 -34.49
CA ILE A 394 -37.23 -6.24 -33.26
C ILE A 394 -37.40 -7.20 -32.08
N GLU A 395 -38.44 -8.02 -32.07
CA GLU A 395 -38.70 -9.06 -31.07
C GLU A 395 -37.65 -10.17 -31.11
N GLU A 396 -37.18 -10.59 -32.30
CA GLU A 396 -36.12 -11.57 -32.48
C GLU A 396 -34.76 -11.05 -31.99
N ILE A 397 -34.44 -9.81 -32.32
CA ILE A 397 -33.24 -9.13 -31.81
C ILE A 397 -33.22 -9.11 -30.28
N ILE A 398 -34.38 -8.85 -29.66
CA ILE A 398 -34.54 -8.81 -28.22
C ILE A 398 -34.32 -10.22 -27.61
N GLU A 399 -34.85 -11.26 -28.24
CA GLU A 399 -34.68 -12.65 -27.78
C GLU A 399 -33.22 -13.10 -27.93
N GLU A 400 -32.56 -12.77 -29.03
CA GLU A 400 -31.14 -13.01 -29.26
C GLU A 400 -30.26 -12.34 -28.19
N ILE A 401 -30.47 -11.09 -27.93
CA ILE A 401 -29.71 -10.35 -26.89
C ILE A 401 -29.97 -10.95 -25.49
N LYS A 402 -31.20 -11.39 -25.21
CA LYS A 402 -31.53 -12.09 -23.96
C LYS A 402 -30.81 -13.43 -23.85
N LEU A 403 -30.75 -14.20 -24.95
CA LEU A 403 -30.05 -15.47 -25.02
C LEU A 403 -28.54 -15.30 -24.83
N ILE A 404 -27.96 -14.28 -25.49
CA ILE A 404 -26.55 -13.90 -25.34
C ILE A 404 -26.27 -13.51 -23.89
N ASN A 405 -27.11 -12.68 -23.27
CA ASN A 405 -26.96 -12.28 -21.87
C ASN A 405 -27.05 -13.49 -20.93
N LYS A 406 -27.94 -14.46 -21.20
CA LYS A 406 -28.05 -15.71 -20.45
C LYS A 406 -26.82 -16.60 -20.62
N THR A 407 -26.20 -16.60 -21.79
CA THR A 407 -24.95 -17.33 -22.06
C THR A 407 -23.76 -16.65 -21.40
N LEU A 408 -23.71 -15.32 -21.42
CA LEU A 408 -22.68 -14.52 -20.74
C LEU A 408 -22.68 -14.68 -19.21
N THR A 409 -23.85 -14.84 -18.61
CA THR A 409 -23.95 -15.14 -17.18
C THR A 409 -23.44 -16.53 -16.83
N LYS A 410 -23.52 -17.50 -17.77
CA LYS A 410 -23.11 -18.88 -17.55
C LYS A 410 -21.61 -19.13 -17.79
N TYR A 411 -20.96 -18.33 -18.68
CA TYR A 411 -19.55 -18.50 -19.09
C TYR A 411 -18.81 -17.15 -19.20
N PRO A 412 -18.67 -16.39 -18.13
CA PRO A 412 -18.17 -15.01 -18.19
C PRO A 412 -16.66 -14.87 -18.40
N ILE A 413 -15.88 -15.95 -18.21
CA ILE A 413 -14.41 -15.88 -18.15
C ILE A 413 -13.76 -15.83 -19.55
N ASN A 414 -14.44 -16.32 -20.61
CA ASN A 414 -13.87 -16.45 -21.96
C ASN A 414 -14.32 -15.36 -22.94
N LEU A 415 -14.78 -14.22 -22.45
CA LEU A 415 -15.12 -13.12 -23.32
C LEU A 415 -13.85 -12.44 -23.82
N GLU A 416 -13.54 -12.77 -25.07
CA GLU A 416 -12.33 -12.44 -25.79
C GLU A 416 -11.85 -11.01 -25.63
N LEU A 417 -10.53 -10.88 -25.50
CA LEU A 417 -9.79 -9.62 -25.38
C LEU A 417 -10.16 -8.62 -26.49
N ASP A 418 -10.52 -9.10 -27.67
CA ASP A 418 -10.75 -8.29 -28.88
C ASP A 418 -12.08 -7.52 -28.88
N LYS A 419 -13.11 -8.02 -28.20
CA LYS A 419 -14.43 -7.35 -28.17
C LYS A 419 -14.52 -6.22 -27.14
N ARG A 420 -13.47 -5.98 -26.34
CA ARG A 420 -13.43 -4.90 -25.32
C ARG A 420 -13.60 -3.52 -25.93
N PHE A 421 -13.13 -3.31 -27.15
CA PHE A 421 -13.15 -2.03 -27.82
C PHE A 421 -14.47 -1.72 -28.55
N LEU A 422 -15.35 -2.72 -28.68
CA LEU A 422 -16.65 -2.56 -29.32
C LEU A 422 -17.51 -1.47 -28.66
N ASN A 423 -17.37 -1.29 -27.36
CA ASN A 423 -18.15 -0.33 -26.61
C ASN A 423 -17.62 1.12 -26.68
N ASP A 424 -16.43 1.33 -27.25
CA ASP A 424 -15.78 2.65 -27.20
C ASP A 424 -15.94 3.43 -28.52
N PHE A 425 -15.67 2.80 -29.66
CA PHE A 425 -15.62 3.49 -30.94
C PHE A 425 -15.82 2.52 -32.13
N VAL A 426 -16.67 2.89 -33.06
CA VAL A 426 -16.91 2.16 -34.31
C VAL A 426 -16.61 3.04 -35.51
N LEU A 427 -16.14 2.41 -36.58
CA LEU A 427 -15.85 3.06 -37.85
C LEU A 427 -16.85 2.57 -38.93
N PRO A 428 -17.16 3.37 -39.95
CA PRO A 428 -17.90 2.90 -41.09
C PRO A 428 -17.07 1.86 -41.88
N LYS A 429 -17.63 0.73 -42.24
CA LYS A 429 -16.97 -0.26 -43.10
C LYS A 429 -17.17 0.12 -44.58
N PRO A 430 -16.14 -0.03 -45.48
CA PRO A 430 -16.30 0.20 -46.89
C PRO A 430 -17.44 -0.68 -47.45
N ASN A 431 -18.33 -0.06 -48.20
CA ASN A 431 -19.45 -0.73 -48.93
C ASN A 431 -20.43 -1.55 -48.06
N SER A 432 -20.54 -1.21 -46.76
CA SER A 432 -21.43 -1.87 -45.81
C SER A 432 -22.23 -0.86 -44.96
N LYS A 433 -23.44 -1.28 -44.59
CA LYS A 433 -24.28 -0.54 -43.62
C LYS A 433 -23.84 -0.82 -42.16
N ILE A 434 -23.00 -1.86 -41.97
CA ILE A 434 -22.48 -2.31 -40.71
C ILE A 434 -21.11 -1.63 -40.52
N GLY A 435 -20.79 -1.25 -39.28
CA GLY A 435 -19.48 -0.68 -38.94
C GLY A 435 -18.42 -1.75 -38.63
N MET A 436 -17.24 -1.27 -38.30
CA MET A 436 -16.17 -2.10 -37.74
C MET A 436 -15.69 -1.44 -36.45
N TYR A 437 -15.47 -2.22 -35.38
CA TYR A 437 -14.89 -1.69 -34.14
C TYR A 437 -13.36 -1.72 -34.20
N LEU A 438 -12.73 -0.74 -33.55
CA LEU A 438 -11.29 -0.62 -33.58
C LEU A 438 -10.62 -1.81 -32.89
N LYS A 439 -9.75 -2.49 -33.63
CA LYS A 439 -8.79 -3.48 -33.16
C LYS A 439 -7.50 -3.38 -33.97
N THR A 440 -6.44 -4.04 -33.52
CA THR A 440 -5.10 -3.91 -34.15
C THR A 440 -5.10 -4.31 -35.64
N GLU A 441 -5.89 -5.31 -36.04
CA GLU A 441 -6.06 -5.78 -37.41
C GLU A 441 -6.75 -4.74 -38.29
N ILE A 442 -7.78 -4.09 -37.75
CA ILE A 442 -8.54 -3.05 -38.47
C ILE A 442 -7.67 -1.83 -38.80
N ILE A 443 -6.67 -1.54 -37.99
CA ILE A 443 -5.71 -0.47 -38.30
C ILE A 443 -4.99 -0.74 -39.62
N LYS A 444 -4.63 -2.00 -39.90
CA LYS A 444 -4.06 -2.40 -41.21
C LYS A 444 -5.05 -2.24 -42.36
N GLU A 445 -6.32 -2.58 -42.13
CA GLU A 445 -7.39 -2.38 -43.12
C GLU A 445 -7.57 -0.89 -43.43
N ILE A 446 -7.53 -0.01 -42.43
CA ILE A 446 -7.59 1.44 -42.59
C ILE A 446 -6.35 1.96 -43.35
N GLN A 447 -5.13 1.43 -43.08
CA GLN A 447 -3.93 1.78 -43.82
C GLN A 447 -4.12 1.53 -45.35
N ASN A 448 -4.70 0.39 -45.69
CA ASN A 448 -4.92 -0.11 -47.05
C ASN A 448 -6.22 0.42 -47.73
N ALA A 449 -7.07 1.11 -46.96
CA ALA A 449 -8.34 1.62 -47.47
C ALA A 449 -8.11 2.70 -48.57
N SER A 450 -9.06 2.81 -49.51
CA SER A 450 -8.97 3.78 -50.61
C SER A 450 -8.92 5.22 -50.14
N PRO A 451 -8.22 6.12 -50.83
CA PRO A 451 -8.22 7.56 -50.53
C PRO A 451 -9.63 8.18 -50.54
N GLU A 452 -10.49 7.73 -51.39
CA GLU A 452 -11.88 8.18 -51.49
C GLU A 452 -12.65 7.88 -50.20
N TRP A 453 -12.54 6.67 -49.68
CA TRP A 453 -13.16 6.31 -48.44
C TRP A 453 -12.61 7.12 -47.26
N LYS A 454 -11.27 7.29 -47.20
CA LYS A 454 -10.62 8.09 -46.14
C LYS A 454 -11.12 9.54 -46.17
N ASN A 455 -11.19 10.15 -47.36
CA ASN A 455 -11.64 11.53 -47.54
C ASN A 455 -13.13 11.69 -47.22
N LYS A 456 -13.98 10.72 -47.65
CA LYS A 456 -15.43 10.73 -47.35
C LYS A 456 -15.74 10.82 -45.87
N TYR A 457 -14.97 10.13 -45.05
CA TYR A 457 -15.20 10.08 -43.61
C TYR A 457 -14.22 10.93 -42.78
N GLY A 458 -13.30 11.64 -43.46
CA GLY A 458 -12.30 12.48 -42.79
C GLY A 458 -11.40 11.67 -41.85
N ILE A 459 -10.93 10.50 -42.32
CA ILE A 459 -10.11 9.56 -41.53
C ILE A 459 -8.67 9.63 -42.02
N SER A 460 -7.74 9.86 -41.10
CA SER A 460 -6.31 9.71 -41.32
C SER A 460 -5.64 8.98 -40.14
N LEU A 461 -4.43 8.48 -40.36
CA LEU A 461 -3.61 7.82 -39.38
C LEU A 461 -2.31 8.60 -39.14
N ILE A 462 -1.91 8.71 -37.90
CA ILE A 462 -0.63 9.34 -37.51
C ILE A 462 0.51 8.33 -37.75
N ASN A 463 1.47 8.70 -38.57
CA ASN A 463 2.62 7.86 -38.92
C ASN A 463 3.97 8.37 -38.36
N ASN A 464 4.11 9.68 -38.16
CA ASN A 464 5.37 10.34 -37.84
C ASN A 464 5.68 10.49 -36.36
N ASP A 465 4.75 10.08 -35.45
CA ASP A 465 4.92 10.13 -34.02
C ASP A 465 5.05 8.71 -33.45
N LYS A 466 6.15 8.47 -32.73
CA LYS A 466 6.44 7.15 -32.14
C LYS A 466 5.41 6.73 -31.09
N LEU A 467 4.87 7.67 -30.32
CA LEU A 467 3.89 7.42 -29.26
C LEU A 467 2.48 7.25 -29.84
N LEU A 468 2.14 8.04 -30.84
CA LEU A 468 0.81 8.12 -31.45
C LEU A 468 0.70 7.31 -32.74
N LYS A 469 1.73 6.56 -33.12
CA LYS A 469 1.75 5.76 -34.34
C LYS A 469 0.50 4.90 -34.49
N ASN A 470 -0.10 4.93 -35.66
CA ASN A 470 -1.33 4.19 -35.98
C ASN A 470 -2.59 4.68 -35.23
N THR A 471 -2.56 5.84 -34.62
CA THR A 471 -3.75 6.45 -34.00
C THR A 471 -4.58 7.17 -35.05
N ILE A 472 -5.91 7.02 -34.99
CA ILE A 472 -6.86 7.70 -35.88
C ILE A 472 -6.91 9.19 -35.55
N THR A 473 -6.94 10.00 -36.56
CA THR A 473 -7.14 11.45 -36.51
C THR A 473 -8.00 11.93 -37.69
N GLY A 474 -8.39 13.17 -37.68
CA GLY A 474 -9.14 13.81 -38.74
C GLY A 474 -10.58 14.17 -38.37
N ASP A 475 -11.36 14.63 -39.36
CA ASP A 475 -12.71 15.23 -39.16
C ASP A 475 -13.73 14.28 -38.56
N ILE A 476 -13.51 12.97 -38.64
CA ILE A 476 -14.35 11.95 -37.96
C ILE A 476 -14.41 12.18 -36.47
N LEU A 477 -13.37 12.76 -35.88
CA LEU A 477 -13.24 13.02 -34.42
C LEU A 477 -13.82 14.40 -34.01
N LEU A 478 -14.28 15.24 -34.95
CA LEU A 478 -14.93 16.51 -34.60
C LEU A 478 -16.22 16.31 -33.82
N GLU A 479 -16.54 17.23 -32.91
CA GLU A 479 -17.74 17.24 -32.05
C GLU A 479 -19.02 16.93 -32.82
N ASN A 480 -19.19 17.54 -34.00
CA ASN A 480 -20.38 17.37 -34.85
C ASN A 480 -20.52 15.96 -35.45
N ASN A 481 -19.41 15.25 -35.61
CA ASN A 481 -19.38 13.93 -36.26
C ASN A 481 -19.35 12.78 -35.27
N ILE A 482 -18.66 12.99 -34.14
CA ILE A 482 -18.28 11.91 -33.21
C ILE A 482 -19.47 11.14 -32.63
N LYS A 483 -20.64 11.76 -32.44
CA LYS A 483 -21.84 11.12 -31.91
C LYS A 483 -22.26 9.90 -32.71
N LYS A 484 -22.00 9.88 -34.03
CA LYS A 484 -22.33 8.73 -34.92
C LYS A 484 -21.44 7.54 -34.67
N TYR A 485 -20.21 7.75 -34.20
CA TYR A 485 -19.15 6.73 -34.09
C TYR A 485 -18.85 6.35 -32.65
N SER A 486 -19.01 7.28 -31.70
CA SER A 486 -18.85 7.07 -30.27
C SER A 486 -19.70 8.03 -29.46
N THR A 487 -20.77 7.52 -28.89
CA THR A 487 -21.59 8.30 -27.94
C THR A 487 -20.84 8.56 -26.63
N LYS A 488 -19.90 7.69 -26.24
CA LYS A 488 -19.05 7.93 -25.08
C LYS A 488 -18.13 9.16 -25.24
N LEU A 489 -17.43 9.26 -26.39
CA LEU A 489 -16.56 10.42 -26.66
C LEU A 489 -17.39 11.71 -26.76
N PHE A 490 -18.56 11.64 -27.39
CA PHE A 490 -19.47 12.79 -27.41
C PHE A 490 -19.88 13.20 -25.97
N THR A 491 -20.30 12.25 -25.15
CA THR A 491 -20.70 12.51 -23.76
C THR A 491 -19.52 13.03 -22.91
N LEU A 492 -18.32 12.49 -23.14
CA LEU A 492 -17.09 12.99 -22.51
C LEU A 492 -16.92 14.49 -22.76
N LEU A 493 -17.02 14.91 -24.03
CA LEU A 493 -16.82 16.31 -24.39
C LEU A 493 -17.88 17.21 -23.74
N GLN A 494 -19.16 16.77 -23.70
CA GLN A 494 -20.24 17.51 -23.04
C GLN A 494 -19.97 17.66 -21.53
N ILE A 495 -19.51 16.61 -20.86
CA ILE A 495 -19.16 16.68 -19.44
C ILE A 495 -18.01 17.68 -19.21
N ILE A 496 -16.93 17.58 -20.01
CA ILE A 496 -15.80 18.52 -19.92
C ILE A 496 -16.25 19.97 -20.14
N LYS A 497 -17.08 20.22 -21.16
CA LYS A 497 -17.62 21.54 -21.46
C LYS A 497 -18.40 22.11 -20.28
N ASN A 498 -19.27 21.31 -19.66
CA ASN A 498 -20.04 21.73 -18.47
C ASN A 498 -19.12 22.03 -17.29
N ILE A 499 -18.11 21.18 -17.03
CA ILE A 499 -17.14 21.39 -15.94
C ILE A 499 -16.38 22.70 -16.12
N ILE A 500 -15.95 23.03 -17.35
CA ILE A 500 -15.22 24.27 -17.65
C ILE A 500 -16.14 25.49 -17.49
N ASN A 501 -17.34 25.44 -18.03
CA ASN A 501 -18.30 26.56 -17.95
C ASN A 501 -18.74 26.84 -16.50
N GLU A 502 -18.74 25.84 -15.62
CA GLU A 502 -19.11 25.99 -14.22
C GLU A 502 -17.88 26.17 -13.31
N ASP A 503 -16.68 26.26 -13.88
CA ASP A 503 -15.36 26.33 -13.20
C ASP A 503 -15.18 25.30 -12.07
N LYS A 504 -15.52 24.04 -12.36
CA LYS A 504 -15.50 22.95 -11.39
C LYS A 504 -14.13 22.23 -11.28
N GLY A 505 -13.03 22.93 -11.53
CA GLY A 505 -11.67 22.46 -11.21
C GLY A 505 -11.09 21.39 -12.14
N LYS A 506 -10.08 20.67 -11.63
CA LYS A 506 -9.28 19.71 -12.39
C LYS A 506 -10.05 18.44 -12.77
N ILE A 507 -9.68 17.85 -13.91
CA ILE A 507 -10.33 16.66 -14.47
C ILE A 507 -9.29 15.54 -14.63
N PHE A 508 -9.60 14.34 -14.13
CA PHE A 508 -8.86 13.11 -14.40
C PHE A 508 -9.73 12.18 -15.25
N ILE A 509 -9.24 11.84 -16.44
CA ILE A 509 -9.88 10.91 -17.39
C ILE A 509 -9.10 9.60 -17.37
N TYR A 510 -9.78 8.51 -17.06
CA TYR A 510 -9.22 7.17 -17.02
C TYR A 510 -9.70 6.32 -18.19
N HIS A 511 -8.76 5.66 -18.88
CA HIS A 511 -9.03 4.59 -19.84
C HIS A 511 -8.08 3.41 -19.63
N ASN A 512 -8.59 2.18 -19.70
CA ASN A 512 -7.82 0.97 -19.39
C ASN A 512 -6.67 0.69 -20.38
N PHE A 513 -6.78 1.18 -21.62
CA PHE A 513 -5.85 0.96 -22.72
C PHE A 513 -5.18 2.26 -23.15
N ILE A 514 -4.01 2.13 -23.78
CA ILE A 514 -3.25 3.27 -24.33
C ILE A 514 -3.52 3.40 -25.84
N GLN A 515 -3.38 2.29 -26.58
CA GLN A 515 -3.51 2.23 -28.03
C GLN A 515 -4.96 1.89 -28.43
N VAL A 516 -5.21 1.83 -29.74
CA VAL A 516 -6.49 1.50 -30.37
C VAL A 516 -7.55 2.56 -30.02
N SER A 517 -8.60 2.24 -29.24
CA SER A 517 -9.60 3.19 -28.76
C SER A 517 -9.22 3.86 -27.43
N GLY A 518 -7.99 3.66 -26.96
CA GLY A 518 -7.52 4.09 -25.66
C GLY A 518 -7.11 5.56 -25.56
N ILE A 519 -6.18 5.84 -24.62
CA ILE A 519 -5.70 7.19 -24.29
C ILE A 519 -5.19 7.95 -25.53
N ASN A 520 -4.54 7.25 -26.48
CA ASN A 520 -4.03 7.88 -27.70
C ASN A 520 -5.18 8.43 -28.56
N LEU A 521 -6.26 7.68 -28.75
CA LEU A 521 -7.44 8.15 -29.48
C LEU A 521 -8.10 9.33 -28.77
N ILE A 522 -8.26 9.22 -27.43
CA ILE A 522 -8.83 10.30 -26.62
C ILE A 522 -7.98 11.57 -26.71
N SER A 523 -6.64 11.44 -26.69
CA SER A 523 -5.74 12.60 -26.84
C SER A 523 -5.91 13.29 -28.20
N GLN A 524 -6.04 12.52 -29.30
CA GLN A 524 -6.30 13.07 -30.62
C GLN A 524 -7.69 13.69 -30.74
N PHE A 525 -8.69 13.02 -30.16
CA PHE A 525 -10.05 13.57 -30.08
C PHE A 525 -10.08 14.94 -29.38
N LEU A 526 -9.42 15.05 -28.22
CA LEU A 526 -9.32 16.33 -27.51
C LEU A 526 -8.56 17.37 -28.32
N LYS A 527 -7.43 17.00 -28.94
CA LYS A 527 -6.60 17.91 -29.74
C LYS A 527 -7.39 18.49 -30.93
N ILE A 528 -8.12 17.67 -31.67
CA ILE A 528 -8.95 18.11 -32.78
C ILE A 528 -10.08 19.05 -32.35
N ASN A 529 -10.58 18.86 -31.10
CA ASN A 529 -11.63 19.72 -30.54
C ASN A 529 -11.08 20.92 -29.73
N GLY A 530 -9.80 21.29 -29.93
CA GLY A 530 -9.24 22.55 -29.45
C GLY A 530 -8.52 22.49 -28.09
N PHE A 531 -8.27 21.30 -27.55
CA PHE A 531 -7.45 21.10 -26.34
C PHE A 531 -5.98 20.91 -26.73
N LEU A 532 -5.08 21.32 -25.87
CA LEU A 532 -3.65 21.28 -26.17
C LEU A 532 -2.85 20.37 -25.20
N PRO A 533 -1.93 19.53 -25.70
CA PRO A 533 -0.87 18.98 -24.87
C PRO A 533 -0.08 20.09 -24.17
N LEU A 534 0.50 19.81 -23.01
CA LEU A 534 1.18 20.83 -22.18
C LEU A 534 2.26 21.60 -22.96
N ASP A 535 3.00 20.92 -23.83
CA ASP A 535 4.18 21.46 -24.51
C ASP A 535 3.85 22.12 -25.88
N GLU A 536 2.59 22.10 -26.33
CA GLU A 536 2.18 22.67 -27.61
C GLU A 536 1.73 24.13 -27.50
N GLN A 537 2.03 24.90 -28.56
CA GLN A 537 1.58 26.31 -28.67
C GLN A 537 0.13 26.41 -29.13
N SER A 538 -0.59 27.40 -28.59
CA SER A 538 -1.98 27.65 -28.96
C SER A 538 -2.10 28.19 -30.40
N ASN A 539 -3.14 27.77 -31.08
CA ASN A 539 -3.54 28.23 -32.44
C ASN A 539 -4.98 28.77 -32.43
N LYS A 540 -5.47 29.22 -33.56
CA LYS A 540 -6.81 29.80 -33.71
C LYS A 540 -7.97 28.88 -33.33
N TYR A 541 -7.74 27.53 -33.38
CA TYR A 541 -8.73 26.53 -33.03
C TYR A 541 -8.67 26.14 -31.54
N SER A 542 -7.70 26.66 -30.78
CA SER A 542 -7.56 26.38 -29.37
C SER A 542 -8.68 26.98 -28.56
N LYS A 543 -9.23 26.21 -27.61
CA LYS A 543 -10.34 26.64 -26.75
C LYS A 543 -9.84 27.22 -25.42
N CYS A 544 -10.57 28.20 -24.94
CA CYS A 544 -10.28 28.88 -23.69
C CYS A 544 -10.71 28.03 -22.46
N ASN A 545 -9.83 27.97 -21.47
CA ASN A 545 -10.03 27.24 -20.21
C ASN A 545 -11.06 27.90 -19.26
N ILE A 546 -11.49 29.12 -19.55
CA ILE A 546 -12.44 29.88 -18.71
C ILE A 546 -13.84 29.89 -19.33
N CYS A 547 -13.95 30.23 -20.61
CA CYS A 547 -15.25 30.43 -21.27
C CYS A 547 -15.54 29.43 -22.41
N TYR A 548 -14.61 28.51 -22.69
CA TYR A 548 -14.71 27.49 -23.76
C TYR A 548 -14.81 28.04 -25.19
N LYS A 549 -14.69 29.35 -25.40
CA LYS A 549 -14.64 29.98 -26.72
C LYS A 549 -13.29 29.72 -27.41
N LEU A 550 -13.26 29.89 -28.75
CA LEU A 550 -12.04 29.81 -29.52
C LEU A 550 -11.11 30.97 -29.21
N ARG A 551 -9.80 30.81 -29.49
CA ARG A 551 -8.80 31.85 -29.22
C ARG A 551 -9.10 33.19 -29.84
N ASP A 552 -9.57 33.19 -31.10
CA ASP A 552 -9.83 34.38 -31.87
C ASP A 552 -11.25 35.01 -31.64
N GLU A 553 -12.04 34.37 -30.74
CA GLU A 553 -13.35 34.93 -30.32
C GLU A 553 -13.16 35.90 -29.14
N GLU A 554 -14.13 36.79 -28.96
CA GLU A 554 -14.07 37.79 -27.91
C GLU A 554 -14.22 37.13 -26.51
N HIS A 555 -13.24 37.40 -25.63
CA HIS A 555 -13.18 36.89 -24.26
C HIS A 555 -13.56 37.99 -23.29
N ASN A 556 -14.81 38.03 -22.88
CA ASN A 556 -15.34 39.04 -21.96
C ASN A 556 -14.62 38.94 -20.59
N ASN A 557 -13.92 40.01 -20.20
CA ASN A 557 -13.29 40.23 -18.90
C ASN A 557 -12.12 39.27 -18.49
N HIS A 558 -11.50 38.52 -19.41
CA HIS A 558 -10.32 37.73 -19.11
C HIS A 558 -9.43 37.53 -20.35
N ASP A 559 -8.14 37.29 -20.10
CA ASP A 559 -7.19 36.90 -21.14
C ASP A 559 -7.41 35.43 -21.56
N PHE A 560 -7.09 35.14 -22.83
CA PHE A 560 -7.17 33.78 -23.34
C PHE A 560 -6.18 32.85 -22.62
N LYS A 561 -6.69 31.79 -21.99
CA LYS A 561 -5.89 30.69 -21.41
C LYS A 561 -6.28 29.38 -22.10
N PRO A 562 -5.34 28.67 -22.81
CA PRO A 562 -5.70 27.43 -23.49
C PRO A 562 -6.00 26.30 -22.52
N ILE A 563 -6.94 25.42 -22.86
CA ILE A 563 -7.21 24.20 -22.09
C ILE A 563 -6.05 23.22 -22.35
N ARG A 564 -5.26 22.91 -21.31
CA ARG A 564 -4.10 22.02 -21.41
C ARG A 564 -4.34 20.68 -20.75
N PHE A 565 -3.75 19.63 -21.33
CA PHE A 565 -3.77 18.28 -20.76
C PHE A 565 -2.39 17.63 -20.75
N ILE A 566 -2.20 16.66 -19.85
CA ILE A 566 -1.04 15.78 -19.76
C ILE A 566 -1.46 14.31 -19.87
N ILE A 567 -0.52 13.45 -20.29
CA ILE A 567 -0.76 12.02 -20.47
C ILE A 567 0.15 11.23 -19.54
N ILE A 568 -0.45 10.29 -18.78
CA ILE A 568 0.26 9.35 -17.91
C ILE A 568 0.07 7.95 -18.46
N SER A 569 1.12 7.42 -19.09
CA SER A 569 1.11 6.08 -19.68
C SER A 569 2.47 5.41 -19.56
N SER A 570 2.51 4.08 -19.66
CA SER A 570 3.77 3.31 -19.64
C SER A 570 4.66 3.55 -20.85
N LEU A 571 4.17 4.21 -21.90
CA LEU A 571 4.94 4.57 -23.11
C LEU A 571 5.76 5.85 -22.92
N ILE A 572 5.43 6.67 -21.92
CA ILE A 572 6.12 7.93 -21.63
C ILE A 572 7.18 7.69 -20.55
N HIS A 573 8.37 8.27 -20.77
CA HIS A 573 9.46 8.10 -19.81
C HIS A 573 9.09 8.71 -18.45
N LYS A 574 9.40 7.98 -17.37
CA LYS A 574 9.01 8.34 -16.01
C LYS A 574 9.40 9.76 -15.59
N ASN A 575 10.60 10.21 -15.95
CA ASN A 575 11.06 11.57 -15.58
C ASN A 575 10.17 12.68 -16.20
N ILE A 576 9.62 12.43 -17.39
CA ILE A 576 8.70 13.38 -18.06
C ILE A 576 7.39 13.40 -17.30
N ILE A 577 6.86 12.21 -16.95
CA ILE A 577 5.63 12.09 -16.16
C ILE A 577 5.80 12.79 -14.80
N ASP A 578 6.90 12.54 -14.09
CA ASP A 578 7.16 13.12 -12.77
C ASP A 578 7.20 14.65 -12.86
N LYS A 579 7.87 15.23 -13.88
CA LYS A 579 7.92 16.67 -14.10
C LYS A 579 6.54 17.26 -14.40
N GLN A 580 5.77 16.64 -15.29
CA GLN A 580 4.41 17.09 -15.64
C GLN A 580 3.46 17.01 -14.46
N LEU A 581 3.58 15.97 -13.63
CA LEU A 581 2.79 15.81 -12.42
C LEU A 581 3.16 16.83 -11.32
N ASP A 582 4.45 17.11 -11.16
CA ASP A 582 4.89 18.15 -10.24
C ASP A 582 4.27 19.50 -10.63
N SER A 583 4.24 19.85 -11.93
CA SER A 583 3.57 21.06 -12.43
C SER A 583 2.05 21.01 -12.21
N PHE A 584 1.40 19.88 -12.46
CA PHE A 584 -0.03 19.71 -12.24
C PHE A 584 -0.40 19.89 -10.77
N ASN A 585 0.45 19.44 -9.84
CA ASN A 585 0.21 19.44 -8.40
C ASN A 585 0.62 20.73 -7.68
N LEU A 586 1.14 21.74 -8.39
CA LEU A 586 1.46 23.04 -7.82
C LEU A 586 0.21 23.73 -7.26
N ASN A 587 0.38 24.49 -6.17
CA ASN A 587 -0.71 25.20 -5.52
C ASN A 587 -1.37 26.28 -6.41
N ASN A 588 -0.57 26.92 -7.30
CA ASN A 588 -1.10 27.86 -8.29
C ASN A 588 -1.99 27.21 -9.37
N ASN A 589 -1.96 25.88 -9.48
CA ASN A 589 -2.79 25.10 -10.39
C ASN A 589 -3.96 24.37 -9.67
N ASN A 590 -4.30 24.72 -8.44
CA ASN A 590 -5.34 24.00 -7.70
C ASN A 590 -6.70 24.00 -8.41
N ASN A 591 -7.05 25.06 -9.11
CA ASN A 591 -8.28 25.17 -9.91
C ASN A 591 -8.10 24.67 -11.37
N GLY A 592 -6.91 24.18 -11.75
CA GLY A 592 -6.64 23.71 -13.12
C GLY A 592 -6.45 24.84 -14.14
N GLU A 593 -5.98 26.02 -13.72
CA GLU A 593 -5.80 27.16 -14.62
C GLU A 593 -4.72 26.94 -15.66
N GLU A 594 -3.60 26.28 -15.26
CA GLU A 594 -2.47 25.97 -16.16
C GLU A 594 -2.63 24.62 -16.86
N ILE A 595 -3.03 23.58 -16.09
CA ILE A 595 -3.23 22.23 -16.59
C ILE A 595 -4.57 21.74 -16.03
N ARG A 596 -5.58 21.66 -16.92
CA ARG A 596 -6.94 21.28 -16.55
C ARG A 596 -7.14 19.78 -16.49
N LEU A 597 -6.54 18.99 -17.42
CA LEU A 597 -6.86 17.60 -17.58
C LEU A 597 -5.63 16.69 -17.44
N ILE A 598 -5.89 15.50 -16.88
CA ILE A 598 -4.97 14.36 -16.97
C ILE A 598 -5.66 13.21 -17.70
N LEU A 599 -4.98 12.64 -18.70
CA LEU A 599 -5.33 11.36 -19.31
C LEU A 599 -4.48 10.27 -18.70
N GLY A 600 -5.09 9.29 -18.05
CA GLY A 600 -4.40 8.20 -17.35
C GLY A 600 -4.81 6.82 -17.82
N SER A 601 -3.80 5.94 -17.97
CA SER A 601 -3.97 4.50 -18.23
C SER A 601 -3.69 3.67 -16.98
N LYS A 602 -3.55 2.34 -17.15
CA LYS A 602 -3.17 1.42 -16.05
C LYS A 602 -1.92 1.88 -15.27
N ALA A 603 -1.00 2.60 -15.92
CA ALA A 603 0.20 3.11 -15.27
C ALA A 603 -0.08 4.06 -14.09
N ILE A 604 -1.20 4.76 -14.10
CA ILE A 604 -1.58 5.67 -13.01
C ILE A 604 -1.96 4.92 -11.73
N LYS A 605 -2.29 3.64 -11.85
CA LYS A 605 -2.70 2.77 -10.76
C LYS A 605 -1.60 2.61 -9.67
N GLU A 606 -0.34 2.74 -10.02
CA GLU A 606 0.75 2.19 -9.21
C GLU A 606 1.59 3.19 -8.39
N SER A 607 1.48 4.52 -8.49
CA SER A 607 2.40 5.36 -7.69
C SER A 607 2.14 6.86 -7.70
N TYR A 608 1.16 7.36 -8.44
CA TYR A 608 1.01 8.79 -8.63
C TYR A 608 -0.03 9.41 -7.68
N ASN A 609 0.30 10.58 -7.16
CA ASN A 609 -0.58 11.41 -6.35
C ASN A 609 -1.16 12.52 -7.22
N LEU A 610 -2.46 12.65 -7.23
CA LEU A 610 -3.16 13.74 -7.89
C LEU A 610 -3.77 14.66 -6.83
N LYS A 611 -3.31 15.93 -6.80
CA LYS A 611 -3.84 16.94 -5.88
C LYS A 611 -4.98 17.73 -6.52
N ALA A 612 -5.99 18.03 -5.71
CA ALA A 612 -7.11 18.91 -6.05
C ALA A 612 -7.90 18.47 -7.31
N VAL A 613 -8.00 17.18 -7.59
CA VAL A 613 -8.81 16.65 -8.69
C VAL A 613 -10.27 16.58 -8.26
N GLN A 614 -11.11 17.44 -8.83
CA GLN A 614 -12.52 17.54 -8.47
C GLN A 614 -13.44 16.71 -9.37
N ASN A 615 -12.95 16.22 -10.51
CA ASN A 615 -13.75 15.43 -11.44
C ASN A 615 -12.94 14.23 -11.93
N LEU A 616 -13.53 13.04 -11.80
CA LEU A 616 -12.97 11.77 -12.31
C LEU A 616 -13.94 11.18 -13.34
N ILE A 617 -13.45 10.95 -14.56
CA ILE A 617 -14.24 10.37 -15.64
C ILE A 617 -13.63 9.01 -16.02
N VAL A 618 -14.41 7.95 -15.84
CA VAL A 618 -14.02 6.57 -16.20
C VAL A 618 -14.65 6.24 -17.55
N MET A 619 -13.82 6.19 -18.60
CA MET A 619 -14.24 5.97 -19.98
C MET A 619 -14.38 4.50 -20.33
N HIS A 620 -13.54 3.65 -19.76
CA HIS A 620 -13.52 2.21 -20.04
C HIS A 620 -13.47 1.43 -18.74
N GLN A 621 -14.21 0.33 -18.70
CA GLN A 621 -14.31 -0.53 -17.53
C GLN A 621 -12.94 -1.12 -17.14
N PRO A 622 -12.48 -0.93 -15.88
CA PRO A 622 -11.29 -1.59 -15.37
C PRO A 622 -11.41 -3.12 -15.35
N ASP A 623 -10.28 -3.81 -15.21
CA ASP A 623 -10.26 -5.27 -15.23
C ASP A 623 -11.10 -5.88 -14.09
N ASN A 624 -11.15 -5.23 -12.91
CA ASN A 624 -11.94 -5.64 -11.75
C ASN A 624 -12.40 -4.42 -10.92
N ILE A 625 -13.27 -4.64 -9.96
CA ILE A 625 -13.81 -3.58 -9.09
C ILE A 625 -12.73 -3.04 -8.11
N SER A 626 -11.82 -3.89 -7.64
CA SER A 626 -10.70 -3.45 -6.81
C SER A 626 -9.83 -2.42 -7.53
N THR A 627 -9.60 -2.62 -8.84
CA THR A 627 -8.92 -1.62 -9.69
C THR A 627 -9.71 -0.33 -9.81
N LEU A 628 -11.04 -0.40 -9.97
CA LEU A 628 -11.90 0.80 -9.98
C LEU A 628 -11.75 1.60 -8.68
N ILE A 629 -11.76 0.92 -7.54
CA ILE A 629 -11.54 1.53 -6.23
C ILE A 629 -10.15 2.17 -6.13
N GLN A 630 -9.11 1.51 -6.64
CA GLN A 630 -7.75 2.08 -6.68
C GLN A 630 -7.68 3.34 -7.54
N ILE A 631 -8.41 3.39 -8.67
CA ILE A 631 -8.52 4.59 -9.53
C ILE A 631 -9.20 5.72 -8.76
N PHE A 632 -10.31 5.45 -8.06
CA PHE A 632 -10.96 6.43 -7.19
C PHE A 632 -9.98 6.96 -6.14
N GLY A 633 -9.21 6.09 -5.50
CA GLY A 633 -8.20 6.44 -4.51
C GLY A 633 -7.02 7.28 -5.04
N ARG A 634 -6.92 7.54 -6.36
CA ARG A 634 -5.95 8.51 -6.92
C ARG A 634 -6.46 9.94 -6.84
N ALA A 635 -7.75 10.15 -7.01
CA ALA A 635 -8.41 11.45 -6.83
C ALA A 635 -8.85 11.68 -5.37
N ILE A 636 -9.35 10.62 -4.70
CA ILE A 636 -9.85 10.65 -3.33
C ILE A 636 -8.74 10.19 -2.40
N ARG A 637 -7.98 11.13 -1.84
CA ARG A 637 -6.85 10.82 -0.97
C ARG A 637 -6.79 11.77 0.22
N LYS A 638 -6.25 11.29 1.34
CA LYS A 638 -6.07 12.09 2.56
C LYS A 638 -5.32 13.38 2.23
N ASN A 639 -5.87 14.51 2.64
CA ASN A 639 -5.32 15.85 2.43
C ASN A 639 -5.10 16.27 0.96
N SER A 640 -5.62 15.52 -0.03
CA SER A 640 -5.42 15.86 -1.45
C SER A 640 -6.14 17.16 -1.86
N HIS A 641 -7.14 17.58 -1.11
CA HIS A 641 -7.96 18.78 -1.37
C HIS A 641 -7.84 19.85 -0.28
N ILE A 642 -6.87 19.73 0.62
CA ILE A 642 -6.72 20.63 1.78
C ILE A 642 -6.53 22.10 1.36
N ASP A 643 -5.87 22.31 0.23
CA ASP A 643 -5.58 23.65 -0.33
C ASP A 643 -6.80 24.27 -1.04
N LEU A 644 -7.92 23.55 -1.14
CA LEU A 644 -9.19 24.06 -1.69
C LEU A 644 -10.12 24.57 -0.59
N PRO A 645 -11.00 25.54 -0.89
CA PRO A 645 -12.08 25.94 0.00
C PRO A 645 -12.94 24.73 0.39
N PRO A 646 -13.47 24.66 1.64
CA PRO A 646 -14.22 23.50 2.13
C PRO A 646 -15.35 23.03 1.21
N GLN A 647 -16.12 23.96 0.61
CA GLN A 647 -17.21 23.65 -0.32
C GLN A 647 -16.74 22.98 -1.63
N ASN A 648 -15.47 23.14 -2.00
CA ASN A 648 -14.85 22.60 -3.20
C ASN A 648 -14.08 21.27 -2.95
N ARG A 649 -14.03 20.79 -1.69
CA ARG A 649 -13.38 19.53 -1.31
C ARG A 649 -14.25 18.33 -1.64
N LYS A 650 -14.60 18.18 -2.92
CA LYS A 650 -15.39 17.06 -3.42
C LYS A 650 -14.83 16.50 -4.73
N VAL A 651 -15.11 15.23 -5.00
CA VAL A 651 -14.76 14.52 -6.23
C VAL A 651 -16.03 13.99 -6.88
N ASN A 652 -16.39 14.57 -8.02
CA ASN A 652 -17.48 14.11 -8.88
C ASN A 652 -16.98 12.96 -9.74
N ILE A 653 -17.60 11.80 -9.66
CA ILE A 653 -17.23 10.59 -10.40
C ILE A 653 -18.25 10.34 -11.48
N HIS A 654 -17.79 10.24 -12.74
CA HIS A 654 -18.60 9.95 -13.92
C HIS A 654 -18.13 8.64 -14.54
N ILE A 655 -18.96 7.59 -14.50
CA ILE A 655 -18.66 6.29 -15.11
C ILE A 655 -19.47 6.17 -16.38
N LEU A 656 -18.82 6.26 -17.55
CA LEU A 656 -19.50 6.20 -18.84
C LEU A 656 -19.66 4.74 -19.27
N VAL A 657 -20.90 4.35 -19.62
CA VAL A 657 -21.22 2.99 -20.03
C VAL A 657 -22.05 3.04 -21.32
N SER A 658 -21.63 2.29 -22.34
CA SER A 658 -22.41 2.10 -23.55
C SER A 658 -23.64 1.24 -23.27
N THR A 659 -24.81 1.75 -23.61
CA THR A 659 -26.08 1.08 -23.34
C THR A 659 -26.83 0.77 -24.64
N ILE A 660 -27.76 -0.17 -24.60
CA ILE A 660 -28.69 -0.44 -25.69
C ILE A 660 -29.52 0.81 -25.97
N PRO A 661 -29.78 1.15 -27.23
CA PRO A 661 -30.58 2.32 -27.58
C PRO A 661 -31.95 2.37 -26.90
N ASP A 662 -32.39 3.55 -26.48
CA ASP A 662 -33.64 3.74 -25.73
C ASP A 662 -34.90 3.27 -26.53
N PHE A 663 -34.88 3.36 -27.84
CA PHE A 663 -36.03 2.94 -28.66
C PHE A 663 -36.22 1.41 -28.65
N ILE A 664 -35.13 0.64 -28.44
CA ILE A 664 -35.16 -0.82 -28.27
C ILE A 664 -35.59 -1.13 -26.82
N GLN A 665 -35.02 -0.44 -25.84
CA GLN A 665 -35.35 -0.64 -24.42
C GLN A 665 -36.86 -0.42 -24.14
N LYS A 666 -37.47 0.59 -24.78
CA LYS A 666 -38.89 0.89 -24.61
C LYS A 666 -39.85 -0.17 -25.18
N LYS A 667 -39.41 -0.98 -26.10
CA LYS A 667 -40.21 -2.09 -26.70
C LYS A 667 -40.20 -3.36 -25.88
N THR A 668 -39.39 -3.43 -24.82
CA THR A 668 -39.22 -4.64 -23.99
C THR A 668 -39.87 -4.47 -22.61
N LYS A 669 -40.49 -5.55 -22.11
CA LYS A 669 -41.05 -5.62 -20.75
C LYS A 669 -39.95 -5.72 -19.67
N SER A 670 -38.75 -6.18 -20.04
CA SER A 670 -37.61 -6.34 -19.14
C SER A 670 -36.43 -5.52 -19.61
N TYR A 671 -35.61 -5.00 -18.70
CA TYR A 671 -34.39 -4.29 -19.03
C TYR A 671 -33.39 -5.18 -19.74
N ILE A 672 -32.87 -4.74 -20.89
CA ILE A 672 -31.85 -5.45 -21.66
C ILE A 672 -30.50 -4.79 -21.32
N TYR A 673 -29.58 -5.59 -20.80
CA TYR A 673 -28.23 -5.11 -20.49
C TYR A 673 -27.35 -5.13 -21.73
N SER A 674 -26.55 -4.09 -21.94
CA SER A 674 -25.42 -4.14 -22.85
C SER A 674 -24.32 -5.08 -22.30
N TYR A 675 -23.40 -5.44 -23.17
CA TYR A 675 -22.23 -6.25 -22.81
C TYR A 675 -21.39 -5.59 -21.69
N GLU A 676 -21.24 -4.25 -21.71
CA GLU A 676 -20.50 -3.52 -20.70
C GLU A 676 -21.24 -3.49 -19.35
N GLU A 677 -22.54 -3.31 -19.37
CA GLU A 677 -23.37 -3.40 -18.17
C GLU A 677 -23.31 -4.80 -17.54
N MET A 678 -23.41 -5.86 -18.37
CA MET A 678 -23.29 -7.25 -17.91
C MET A 678 -21.91 -7.53 -17.27
N LYS A 679 -20.85 -7.00 -17.84
CA LYS A 679 -19.50 -7.11 -17.25
C LYS A 679 -19.43 -6.44 -15.89
N TYR A 680 -20.00 -5.24 -15.73
CA TYR A 680 -20.03 -4.57 -14.41
C TYR A 680 -20.82 -5.41 -13.39
N LYS A 681 -21.97 -5.92 -13.77
CA LYS A 681 -22.80 -6.82 -12.93
C LYS A 681 -21.99 -8.02 -12.44
N TYR A 682 -21.36 -8.73 -13.37
CA TYR A 682 -20.54 -9.91 -13.05
C TYR A 682 -19.35 -9.59 -12.13
N LYS A 683 -18.62 -8.50 -12.41
CA LYS A 683 -17.49 -8.09 -11.59
C LYS A 683 -17.93 -7.66 -10.19
N LEU A 684 -19.12 -7.08 -10.04
CA LEU A 684 -19.68 -6.76 -8.73
C LEU A 684 -20.09 -8.02 -7.96
N GLU A 685 -20.61 -9.05 -8.61
CA GLU A 685 -20.89 -10.35 -7.96
C GLU A 685 -19.61 -10.98 -7.41
N ILE A 686 -18.53 -10.98 -8.19
CA ILE A 686 -17.19 -11.42 -7.71
C ILE A 686 -16.74 -10.57 -6.52
N TYR A 687 -16.89 -9.27 -6.63
CA TYR A 687 -16.46 -8.34 -5.58
C TYR A 687 -17.24 -8.55 -4.28
N LYS A 688 -18.53 -8.89 -4.33
CA LYS A 688 -19.31 -9.24 -3.12
C LYS A 688 -18.72 -10.44 -2.37
N VAL A 689 -18.19 -11.44 -3.07
CA VAL A 689 -17.50 -12.57 -2.43
C VAL A 689 -16.18 -12.12 -1.82
N ILE A 690 -15.43 -11.26 -2.51
CA ILE A 690 -14.20 -10.64 -1.97
C ILE A 690 -14.51 -9.83 -0.70
N GLN A 691 -15.62 -9.08 -0.67
CA GLN A 691 -16.05 -8.34 0.52
C GLN A 691 -16.33 -9.27 1.72
N LYS A 692 -16.93 -10.46 1.48
CA LYS A 692 -17.12 -11.45 2.54
C LYS A 692 -15.79 -11.91 3.14
N ILE A 693 -14.76 -12.11 2.30
CA ILE A 693 -13.40 -12.45 2.79
C ILE A 693 -12.78 -11.25 3.52
N THR A 694 -12.98 -10.04 3.01
CA THR A 694 -12.50 -8.82 3.69
C THR A 694 -13.10 -8.67 5.08
N ASN A 695 -14.38 -8.99 5.27
CA ASN A 695 -15.01 -8.98 6.58
C ASN A 695 -14.35 -9.99 7.55
N LEU A 696 -13.90 -11.17 7.06
CA LEU A 696 -13.13 -12.10 7.87
C LEU A 696 -11.77 -11.51 8.28
N PHE A 697 -11.10 -10.79 7.39
CA PHE A 697 -9.86 -10.10 7.74
C PHE A 697 -10.07 -9.07 8.85
N ILE A 698 -11.18 -8.34 8.82
CA ILE A 698 -11.54 -7.37 9.85
C ILE A 698 -11.81 -8.06 11.18
N GLU A 699 -12.60 -9.13 11.14
CA GLU A 699 -12.97 -9.93 12.34
C GLU A 699 -11.74 -10.54 13.02
N GLN A 700 -10.70 -10.90 12.24
CA GLN A 700 -9.48 -11.56 12.74
C GLN A 700 -8.27 -10.62 12.81
N ALA A 701 -8.45 -9.31 12.61
CA ALA A 701 -7.36 -8.36 12.74
C ALA A 701 -6.87 -8.27 14.19
N ILE A 702 -5.53 -8.36 14.37
CA ILE A 702 -4.90 -8.31 15.71
C ILE A 702 -5.07 -6.96 16.40
N ASP A 703 -5.25 -5.91 15.62
CA ASP A 703 -5.39 -4.51 16.02
C ASP A 703 -6.84 -3.99 15.90
N ARG A 704 -7.83 -4.92 15.85
CA ARG A 704 -9.23 -4.55 15.63
C ARG A 704 -9.82 -3.66 16.74
N ASN A 705 -9.35 -3.80 17.97
CA ASN A 705 -9.78 -2.95 19.06
C ASN A 705 -9.26 -1.52 18.92
N ILE A 706 -7.97 -1.37 18.59
CA ILE A 706 -7.29 -0.07 18.39
C ILE A 706 -7.93 0.69 17.23
N ASN A 707 -8.20 -0.03 16.14
CA ASN A 707 -8.70 0.56 14.92
C ASN A 707 -10.24 0.63 14.85
N TYR A 708 -10.95 0.16 15.89
CA TYR A 708 -12.40 0.09 15.87
C TYR A 708 -13.06 1.46 15.61
N ASN A 709 -12.72 2.45 16.41
CA ASN A 709 -13.30 3.79 16.28
C ASN A 709 -12.88 4.50 14.99
N ILE A 710 -11.73 4.13 14.43
CA ILE A 710 -11.23 4.66 13.15
C ILE A 710 -11.97 4.01 11.98
N ASN A 711 -12.15 2.67 12.03
CA ASN A 711 -12.80 1.91 10.96
C ASN A 711 -14.34 2.05 10.98
N PHE A 712 -14.92 2.25 12.16
CA PHE A 712 -16.36 2.31 12.40
C PHE A 712 -16.71 3.51 13.30
N PRO A 713 -16.56 4.74 12.78
CA PRO A 713 -16.94 5.92 13.53
C PRO A 713 -18.46 5.90 13.81
N ASP A 714 -18.89 6.43 14.96
CA ASP A 714 -20.29 6.51 15.41
C ASP A 714 -21.18 7.44 14.55
N TYR A 715 -20.85 7.64 13.28
CA TYR A 715 -21.65 8.44 12.37
C TYR A 715 -22.65 7.56 11.60
N ASP A 716 -23.92 7.98 11.56
CA ASP A 716 -25.06 7.33 10.87
C ASP A 716 -24.92 7.17 9.33
N ILE A 717 -23.72 7.24 8.75
CA ILE A 717 -23.52 7.34 7.30
C ILE A 717 -22.92 6.06 6.70
N ILE A 718 -23.10 4.92 7.30
CA ILE A 718 -22.71 3.67 6.65
C ILE A 718 -23.88 3.21 5.79
N ASN A 719 -23.84 3.55 4.51
CA ASN A 719 -24.83 3.14 3.54
C ASN A 719 -24.45 1.76 2.95
N ASP A 720 -25.30 0.75 3.13
CA ASP A 720 -25.15 -0.59 2.57
C ASP A 720 -24.95 -0.62 1.04
N ASN A 721 -25.31 0.47 0.38
CA ASN A 721 -25.18 0.65 -1.06
C ASN A 721 -23.87 1.31 -1.52
N ASP A 722 -22.84 1.40 -0.66
CA ASP A 722 -21.53 1.91 -1.04
C ASP A 722 -20.55 0.76 -1.40
N LEU A 723 -19.75 0.95 -2.47
CA LEU A 723 -18.65 0.04 -2.81
C LEU A 723 -17.63 -0.15 -1.67
N TYR A 724 -17.51 0.84 -0.83
CA TYR A 724 -16.60 0.83 0.33
C TYR A 724 -17.26 0.31 1.59
N TYR A 725 -18.52 -0.15 1.51
CA TYR A 725 -19.21 -0.67 2.67
C TYR A 725 -18.45 -1.86 3.25
N ILE A 726 -18.13 -1.74 4.52
CA ILE A 726 -17.59 -2.80 5.35
C ILE A 726 -18.62 -3.05 6.43
N LYS A 727 -19.01 -4.31 6.64
CA LYS A 727 -19.90 -4.67 7.72
C LYS A 727 -19.26 -4.27 9.06
N PRO A 728 -19.88 -3.37 9.84
CA PRO A 728 -19.33 -2.98 11.15
C PRO A 728 -19.16 -4.18 12.07
N LEU A 729 -18.08 -4.19 12.85
CA LEU A 729 -17.93 -5.13 13.95
C LEU A 729 -18.94 -4.79 15.04
N THR A 730 -19.48 -5.82 15.65
CA THR A 730 -20.26 -5.67 16.87
C THR A 730 -19.32 -5.63 18.08
N LYS A 731 -19.73 -4.99 19.18
CA LYS A 731 -18.93 -4.95 20.42
C LYS A 731 -18.57 -6.36 20.94
N ASN A 732 -19.39 -7.38 20.61
CA ASN A 732 -19.11 -8.76 21.00
C ASN A 732 -17.99 -9.43 20.16
N GLN A 733 -17.62 -8.87 19.04
CA GLN A 733 -16.52 -9.34 18.17
C GLN A 733 -15.19 -8.69 18.52
N LEU A 734 -15.19 -7.67 19.39
CA LEU A 734 -13.97 -7.09 19.93
C LEU A 734 -13.34 -8.04 20.96
N ILE A 735 -12.03 -7.95 21.11
CA ILE A 735 -11.29 -8.69 22.12
C ILE A 735 -11.67 -8.09 23.49
N LYS A 736 -12.14 -8.94 24.41
CA LYS A 736 -12.49 -8.49 25.76
C LYS A 736 -11.23 -8.40 26.60
N ILE A 737 -10.86 -7.17 26.97
CA ILE A 737 -9.70 -6.92 27.81
C ILE A 737 -10.14 -6.84 29.26
N ASP A 738 -9.50 -7.64 30.09
CA ASP A 738 -9.61 -7.52 31.55
C ASP A 738 -8.49 -6.60 32.06
N TYR A 739 -8.82 -5.32 32.21
CA TYR A 739 -7.86 -4.31 32.68
C TYR A 739 -7.28 -4.59 34.07
N ASN A 740 -7.88 -5.51 34.86
CA ASN A 740 -7.35 -5.94 36.14
C ASN A 740 -6.25 -7.01 36.00
N LYS A 741 -6.08 -7.58 34.80
CA LYS A 741 -5.10 -8.63 34.49
C LYS A 741 -4.05 -8.22 33.49
N ILE A 742 -3.73 -6.92 33.42
CA ILE A 742 -2.71 -6.43 32.48
C ILE A 742 -1.36 -7.05 32.82
N ASN A 743 -0.75 -7.66 31.82
CA ASN A 743 0.60 -8.20 31.92
C ASN A 743 1.63 -7.11 31.62
N LEU A 744 2.34 -6.66 32.66
CA LEU A 744 3.37 -5.64 32.54
C LEU A 744 4.71 -6.17 32.01
N SER A 745 4.86 -7.50 31.84
CA SER A 745 6.05 -8.09 31.23
C SER A 745 6.01 -7.91 29.72
N THR A 746 6.69 -6.90 29.24
CA THR A 746 6.87 -6.62 27.81
C THR A 746 7.91 -7.57 27.19
N PHE A 747 7.99 -7.67 25.86
CA PHE A 747 9.09 -8.38 25.22
C PHE A 747 10.46 -7.78 25.63
N GLN A 748 10.50 -6.49 25.93
CA GLN A 748 11.66 -5.83 26.49
C GLN A 748 12.00 -6.39 27.88
N SER A 749 11.03 -6.53 28.79
CA SER A 749 11.26 -7.07 30.13
C SER A 749 11.75 -8.52 30.09
N TYR A 750 11.26 -9.36 29.19
CA TYR A 750 11.73 -10.74 29.05
C TYR A 750 13.17 -10.84 28.58
N TYR A 751 13.56 -10.00 27.64
CA TYR A 751 14.92 -9.94 27.14
C TYR A 751 15.86 -9.33 28.17
N TYR A 752 15.40 -8.31 28.87
CA TYR A 752 16.23 -7.50 29.75
C TYR A 752 16.48 -8.16 31.11
N GLN A 753 15.65 -9.09 31.59
CA GLN A 753 15.91 -9.66 32.94
C GLN A 753 17.22 -10.44 32.99
N ASP A 754 17.47 -11.32 32.01
CA ASP A 754 18.76 -12.02 31.91
C ASP A 754 19.89 -11.04 31.59
N GLU A 755 19.66 -10.07 30.78
CA GLU A 755 20.57 -9.01 30.41
C GLU A 755 20.87 -8.11 31.62
N ILE A 756 19.85 -7.70 32.39
CA ILE A 756 20.02 -6.94 33.64
C ILE A 756 20.86 -7.76 34.62
N ASN A 757 20.57 -9.05 34.78
CA ASN A 757 21.34 -9.91 35.66
C ASN A 757 22.80 -10.03 35.23
N TYR A 758 23.02 -10.13 33.92
CA TYR A 758 24.37 -10.12 33.33
C TYR A 758 25.06 -8.76 33.53
N CYS A 759 24.34 -7.66 33.34
CA CYS A 759 24.86 -6.30 33.66
C CYS A 759 25.26 -6.18 35.13
N LYS A 760 24.43 -6.64 36.09
CA LYS A 760 24.75 -6.66 37.52
C LYS A 760 26.05 -7.42 37.76
N PHE A 761 26.20 -8.59 37.14
CA PHE A 761 27.42 -9.38 37.26
C PHE A 761 28.64 -8.61 36.71
N LEU A 762 28.56 -8.03 35.52
CA LEU A 762 29.67 -7.28 34.92
C LEU A 762 30.02 -6.03 35.72
N ILE A 763 29.03 -5.30 36.22
CA ILE A 763 29.23 -4.12 37.05
C ILE A 763 29.97 -4.51 38.33
N LYS A 764 29.50 -5.50 39.08
CA LYS A 764 30.18 -6.02 40.29
C LYS A 764 31.61 -6.42 40.00
N ARG A 765 31.84 -7.11 38.91
CA ARG A 765 33.17 -7.55 38.49
C ARG A 765 34.10 -6.35 38.19
N LEU A 766 33.63 -5.37 37.44
CA LEU A 766 34.43 -4.15 37.13
C LEU A 766 34.80 -3.35 38.36
N PHE A 767 33.89 -3.23 39.33
CA PHE A 767 34.19 -2.56 40.59
C PHE A 767 35.22 -3.30 41.47
N ILE A 768 35.27 -4.64 41.36
CA ILE A 768 36.23 -5.47 42.11
C ILE A 768 37.60 -5.49 41.39
N GLU A 769 37.60 -5.71 40.09
CA GLU A 769 38.83 -6.05 39.33
C GLU A 769 39.52 -4.82 38.74
N THR A 770 38.79 -3.71 38.48
CA THR A 770 39.34 -2.64 37.65
C THR A 770 39.43 -1.31 38.40
N SER A 771 38.35 -0.76 38.93
CA SER A 771 38.31 0.54 39.63
C SER A 771 37.17 0.59 40.64
N LYS A 772 37.43 1.23 41.76
CA LYS A 772 36.42 1.45 42.81
C LYS A 772 35.55 2.68 42.55
N VAL A 773 35.91 3.53 41.57
CA VAL A 773 35.19 4.75 41.20
C VAL A 773 34.96 4.79 39.72
N TRP A 774 33.73 5.03 39.32
CA TRP A 774 33.30 5.09 37.92
C TRP A 774 32.39 6.27 37.64
N LYS A 775 32.70 7.00 36.56
CA LYS A 775 31.71 7.85 35.92
C LYS A 775 30.82 7.01 35.02
N TYR A 776 29.52 7.33 34.89
CA TYR A 776 28.58 6.50 34.13
C TYR A 776 29.09 6.20 32.69
N SER A 777 29.56 7.25 31.98
CA SER A 777 30.06 7.12 30.61
C SER A 777 31.23 6.12 30.46
N ASP A 778 32.10 6.07 31.47
CA ASP A 778 33.31 5.22 31.44
C ASP A 778 32.98 3.79 31.88
N LEU A 779 32.05 3.64 32.83
CA LEU A 779 31.49 2.34 33.21
C LEU A 779 30.76 1.67 32.02
N LEU A 780 29.94 2.43 31.30
CA LEU A 780 29.23 1.95 30.11
C LEU A 780 30.21 1.47 29.02
N LYS A 781 31.28 2.21 28.76
CA LYS A 781 32.35 1.82 27.84
C LYS A 781 33.07 0.56 28.31
N ALA A 782 33.37 0.45 29.59
CA ALA A 782 34.04 -0.72 30.16
C ALA A 782 33.17 -1.98 30.08
N ILE A 783 31.87 -1.86 30.34
CA ILE A 783 30.93 -2.96 30.19
C ILE A 783 30.90 -3.43 28.71
N ARG A 784 30.76 -2.50 27.76
CA ARG A 784 30.77 -2.82 26.33
C ARG A 784 32.09 -3.48 25.88
N ASN A 785 33.25 -3.04 26.38
CA ASN A 785 34.53 -3.65 26.07
C ASN A 785 34.69 -5.05 26.69
N SER A 786 34.16 -5.27 27.89
CA SER A 786 34.20 -6.59 28.56
C SER A 786 33.41 -7.66 27.78
N ILE A 787 32.35 -7.27 27.11
CA ILE A 787 31.53 -8.16 26.27
C ILE A 787 32.28 -8.52 24.97
N LEU A 788 32.98 -7.56 24.39
CA LEU A 788 33.75 -7.76 23.15
C LEU A 788 34.90 -8.79 23.35
N GLN A 789 35.41 -8.91 24.59
CA GLN A 789 36.50 -9.88 24.92
C GLN A 789 35.99 -11.31 25.16
N THR A 790 34.71 -11.49 25.46
CA THR A 790 34.12 -12.83 25.67
C THR A 790 33.58 -13.40 24.37
N LYS A 791 34.38 -14.19 23.67
CA LYS A 791 34.09 -14.80 22.35
C LYS A 791 32.84 -15.73 22.26
N LYS A 792 31.99 -15.84 23.28
CA LYS A 792 30.98 -16.90 23.33
C LYS A 792 29.51 -16.50 23.17
N ASN A 793 29.13 -15.22 23.31
CA ASN A 793 27.74 -14.81 23.02
C ASN A 793 27.73 -13.33 22.61
N THR A 794 27.34 -13.07 21.39
CA THR A 794 27.09 -11.75 20.84
C THR A 794 25.75 -11.21 21.37
N GLN A 795 25.57 -11.14 22.67
CA GLN A 795 24.43 -10.50 23.28
C GLN A 795 24.71 -8.99 23.38
N PHE A 796 23.95 -8.21 22.62
CA PHE A 796 24.02 -6.77 22.76
C PHE A 796 23.37 -6.35 24.08
N ILE A 797 24.07 -5.54 24.87
CA ILE A 797 23.53 -4.96 26.10
C ILE A 797 22.99 -3.57 25.84
N SER A 798 21.70 -3.36 26.12
CA SER A 798 21.08 -2.07 26.02
C SER A 798 21.55 -1.15 27.15
N GLU A 799 21.67 0.15 26.85
CA GLU A 799 22.00 1.16 27.84
C GLU A 799 20.98 1.18 28.99
N TYR A 800 19.72 0.90 28.66
CA TYR A 800 18.64 0.82 29.63
C TYR A 800 18.84 -0.33 30.65
N SER A 801 19.32 -1.50 30.22
CA SER A 801 19.63 -2.59 31.12
C SER A 801 20.76 -2.27 32.06
N VAL A 802 21.74 -1.49 31.63
CA VAL A 802 22.84 -1.00 32.49
C VAL A 802 22.32 -0.01 33.54
N ILE A 803 21.45 0.92 33.14
CA ILE A 803 20.82 1.89 34.05
C ILE A 803 20.00 1.15 35.12
N ILE A 804 19.15 0.21 34.71
CA ILE A 804 18.34 -0.59 35.66
C ILE A 804 19.25 -1.41 36.59
N ALA A 805 20.29 -2.04 36.07
CA ALA A 805 21.24 -2.83 36.86
C ALA A 805 21.95 -1.97 37.92
N LEU A 806 22.32 -0.74 37.54
CA LEU A 806 22.89 0.24 38.49
C LEU A 806 21.89 0.68 39.56
N ASP A 807 20.64 0.98 39.17
CA ASP A 807 19.57 1.35 40.11
C ASP A 807 19.29 0.23 41.13
N PHE A 808 19.50 -1.01 40.77
CA PHE A 808 19.44 -2.14 41.70
C PHE A 808 20.63 -2.23 42.63
N LEU A 809 21.81 -1.95 42.15
CA LEU A 809 23.08 -2.14 42.89
C LEU A 809 23.42 -0.94 43.79
N VAL A 810 22.97 0.26 43.43
CA VAL A 810 23.27 1.48 44.20
C VAL A 810 22.46 1.50 45.50
N TYR A 811 23.13 1.71 46.59
CA TYR A 811 22.56 1.61 47.93
C TYR A 811 21.76 2.85 48.36
N ASN A 812 22.25 4.03 47.99
CA ASN A 812 21.68 5.34 48.44
C ASN A 812 20.72 5.97 47.42
N LYS A 813 20.39 5.28 46.36
CA LYS A 813 19.43 5.75 45.36
C LYS A 813 18.08 5.07 45.61
N THR A 814 17.05 5.83 45.95
CA THR A 814 15.66 5.36 45.81
C THR A 814 15.43 5.12 44.33
N ASN A 815 15.02 3.91 43.98
CA ASN A 815 14.82 3.49 42.61
C ASN A 815 13.85 4.46 41.92
N SER A 816 14.34 5.41 41.10
CA SER A 816 13.51 6.35 40.34
C SER A 816 12.52 5.62 39.40
N TYR A 817 12.85 4.43 38.93
CA TYR A 817 11.98 3.58 38.14
C TYR A 817 10.82 3.03 38.98
N ILE A 818 11.06 2.65 40.23
CA ILE A 818 10.01 2.17 41.18
C ILE A 818 9.14 3.33 41.66
N GLN A 819 9.65 4.51 41.80
CA GLN A 819 8.87 5.74 42.09
C GLN A 819 7.94 6.09 40.94
N ASN A 820 8.40 6.04 39.70
CA ASN A 820 7.55 6.27 38.53
C ASN A 820 6.44 5.19 38.38
N ILE A 821 6.72 3.93 38.72
CA ILE A 821 5.72 2.87 38.79
C ILE A 821 4.72 3.12 39.94
N ASN A 822 5.18 3.59 41.08
CA ASN A 822 4.33 3.89 42.23
C ASN A 822 3.49 5.16 42.02
N GLU A 823 4.01 6.18 41.33
CA GLU A 823 3.26 7.37 40.94
C GLU A 823 2.20 7.06 39.88
N ALA A 824 2.49 6.16 38.94
CA ALA A 824 1.52 5.66 37.97
C ALA A 824 0.44 4.76 38.64
N ASN A 825 0.81 4.03 39.69
CA ASN A 825 -0.10 3.17 40.46
C ASN A 825 -1.03 3.93 41.42
N ASN A 826 -0.72 5.18 41.77
CA ASN A 826 -1.58 6.00 42.64
C ASN A 826 -2.80 6.57 41.92
N GLN A 827 -2.92 6.37 40.60
CA GLN A 827 -4.07 6.82 39.85
C GLN A 827 -5.15 5.78 39.61
N ASP A 828 -4.91 4.45 39.67
CA ASP A 828 -5.97 3.42 39.71
C ASP A 828 -5.42 2.00 39.96
N ASN A 829 -5.86 1.36 41.02
CA ASN A 829 -6.02 -0.10 41.29
C ASN A 829 -5.17 -1.11 40.48
N LEU A 830 -3.86 -0.99 40.48
CA LEU A 830 -2.96 -2.05 39.99
C LEU A 830 -2.63 -3.01 41.14
N THR A 831 -3.35 -4.10 41.19
CA THR A 831 -3.34 -5.06 42.31
C THR A 831 -2.29 -6.16 42.13
N PHE A 832 -1.83 -6.66 43.29
CA PHE A 832 -1.27 -7.96 43.64
C PHE A 832 -0.01 -8.48 42.92
N ASN A 833 0.09 -8.50 41.59
CA ASN A 833 1.26 -9.06 40.91
C ASN A 833 2.49 -8.14 40.97
N ASN A 834 2.28 -6.83 41.05
CA ASN A 834 3.35 -5.85 41.21
C ASN A 834 3.99 -5.92 42.58
N LYS A 835 3.19 -6.24 43.60
CA LYS A 835 3.67 -6.40 44.98
C LYS A 835 4.60 -7.60 45.11
N LEU A 836 4.28 -8.72 44.43
CA LEU A 836 5.12 -9.92 44.41
C LEU A 836 6.44 -9.69 43.66
N LEU A 837 6.40 -8.92 42.56
CA LEU A 837 7.60 -8.54 41.80
C LEU A 837 8.46 -7.59 42.64
N ILE A 838 7.84 -6.62 43.32
CA ILE A 838 8.50 -5.64 44.18
C ILE A 838 9.05 -6.35 45.42
N ASP A 839 8.28 -7.23 46.09
CA ASP A 839 8.73 -7.97 47.27
C ASP A 839 9.88 -8.94 46.97
N ASN A 840 9.88 -9.59 45.80
CA ASN A 840 11.03 -10.39 45.33
C ASN A 840 12.24 -9.57 44.95
N LEU A 841 12.07 -8.30 44.59
CA LEU A 841 13.15 -7.35 44.25
C LEU A 841 13.82 -6.77 45.51
N PHE A 842 13.06 -6.61 46.62
CA PHE A 842 13.55 -6.03 47.87
C PHE A 842 14.17 -7.05 48.86
N ASN A 843 13.93 -8.35 48.65
CA ASN A 843 14.38 -9.39 49.62
C ASN A 843 15.78 -9.99 49.31
N SER A 844 16.57 -9.42 48.39
CA SER A 844 17.86 -10.02 48.08
C SER A 844 19.02 -9.24 48.64
N ASN A 845 19.97 -9.95 49.23
CA ASN A 845 21.34 -9.48 49.58
C ASN A 845 22.15 -9.07 48.34
N GLU A 846 21.51 -8.75 47.21
CA GLU A 846 22.14 -8.49 45.91
C GLU A 846 22.88 -7.15 45.85
N LYS A 847 22.55 -6.19 46.75
CA LYS A 847 23.20 -4.89 46.82
C LYS A 847 24.61 -4.98 47.40
N PHE A 848 24.92 -6.06 48.09
CA PHE A 848 26.22 -6.26 48.69
C PHE A 848 27.21 -6.89 47.72
N ILE A 849 28.42 -6.36 47.73
CA ILE A 849 29.53 -6.85 46.91
C ILE A 849 30.62 -7.34 47.83
N ILE A 850 30.95 -8.64 47.72
CA ILE A 850 32.03 -9.24 48.49
C ILE A 850 33.30 -9.11 47.66
N ASP A 851 34.32 -8.42 48.20
CA ASP A 851 35.64 -8.31 47.53
C ASP A 851 36.52 -9.54 47.73
N MET A 852 37.69 -9.54 47.09
CA MET A 852 38.64 -10.65 47.18
C MET A 852 39.15 -10.90 48.60
N ASN A 853 38.99 -9.99 49.52
CA ASN A 853 39.38 -10.08 50.92
C ASN A 853 38.20 -10.41 51.84
N ASN A 854 37.10 -10.86 51.29
CA ASN A 854 35.85 -11.18 52.01
C ASN A 854 35.22 -9.97 52.74
N ASN A 855 35.54 -8.73 52.36
CA ASN A 855 34.88 -7.57 52.91
C ASN A 855 33.57 -7.31 52.19
N MET A 856 32.53 -6.93 52.94
CA MET A 856 31.28 -6.47 52.38
C MET A 856 31.41 -5.01 51.92
N ASN A 857 31.05 -4.74 50.68
CA ASN A 857 31.07 -3.42 50.09
C ASN A 857 29.68 -3.10 49.46
N VAL A 858 29.40 -1.79 49.33
CA VAL A 858 28.20 -1.25 48.65
C VAL A 858 28.59 -0.20 47.60
N ILE A 859 27.80 -0.07 46.55
CA ILE A 859 27.96 1.04 45.58
C ILE A 859 27.10 2.21 46.01
N LEU A 860 27.74 3.39 46.16
CA LEU A 860 27.06 4.66 46.41
C LEU A 860 27.17 5.56 45.17
N TYR A 861 26.13 6.37 44.94
CA TYR A 861 26.16 7.43 43.90
C TYR A 861 26.39 8.78 44.59
N ILE A 862 27.55 9.39 44.30
CA ILE A 862 28.00 10.64 44.96
C ILE A 862 28.62 11.56 43.92
N ASN A 863 28.14 12.78 43.81
CA ASN A 863 28.70 13.83 42.95
C ASN A 863 28.96 13.32 41.48
N ASP A 864 27.98 12.68 40.86
CA ASP A 864 28.05 12.13 39.51
C ASP A 864 28.98 10.90 39.32
N PHE A 865 29.47 10.34 40.42
CA PHE A 865 30.28 9.13 40.41
C PHE A 865 29.61 7.99 41.16
N TYR A 866 29.83 6.76 40.67
CA TYR A 866 29.52 5.51 41.36
C TYR A 866 30.78 5.06 42.10
N VAL A 867 30.68 4.87 43.42
CA VAL A 867 31.83 4.59 44.28
C VAL A 867 31.56 3.32 45.10
N LEU A 868 32.52 2.40 45.10
CA LEU A 868 32.45 1.18 45.92
C LEU A 868 33.08 1.49 47.30
N ILE A 869 32.31 1.38 48.35
CA ILE A 869 32.71 1.65 49.74
C ILE A 869 32.59 0.42 50.61
N PRO A 870 33.60 0.09 51.47
CA PRO A 870 33.51 -1.02 52.40
C PRO A 870 32.49 -0.70 53.52
N LEU A 871 31.65 -1.69 53.85
CA LEU A 871 30.77 -1.65 54.99
C LEU A 871 31.57 -2.05 56.25
N ASN A 872 31.87 -1.09 57.11
CA ASN A 872 32.53 -1.40 58.37
C ASN A 872 31.64 -2.25 59.31
N ASN A 873 32.23 -3.23 60.03
CA ASN A 873 31.51 -4.17 60.88
C ASN A 873 30.68 -3.55 62.03
N ARG A 874 30.80 -2.24 62.30
CA ARG A 874 30.02 -1.46 63.28
C ARG A 874 28.57 -1.21 62.87
N ILE A 875 28.21 -1.33 61.60
CA ILE A 875 26.87 -1.02 61.06
C ILE A 875 25.88 -2.21 61.21
N LYS A 876 26.32 -3.35 61.71
CA LYS A 876 25.47 -4.54 61.80
C LYS A 876 24.36 -4.47 62.87
N ASN A 877 24.32 -3.49 63.74
CA ASN A 877 23.43 -3.47 64.90
C ASN A 877 22.41 -2.35 64.95
N ASP A 878 22.37 -1.41 64.04
CA ASP A 878 21.44 -0.27 64.06
C ASP A 878 20.60 -0.16 62.79
N ASN A 879 19.29 -0.03 62.95
CA ASN A 879 18.31 0.14 61.88
C ASN A 879 18.36 1.45 61.11
N ASN A 880 19.33 2.34 61.44
CA ASN A 880 19.57 3.62 60.78
C ASN A 880 20.94 3.64 60.06
N ILE A 881 21.00 2.96 58.95
CA ILE A 881 22.18 2.85 58.09
C ILE A 881 22.53 4.21 57.42
N TYR A 882 21.59 5.12 57.28
CA TYR A 882 21.79 6.39 56.61
C TYR A 882 22.67 7.39 57.35
N ASP A 883 22.54 7.51 58.63
CA ASP A 883 23.26 8.53 59.42
C ASP A 883 24.75 8.25 59.62
N ASN A 884 25.18 6.99 59.54
CA ASN A 884 26.58 6.61 59.75
C ASN A 884 27.42 6.54 58.49
N VAL A 885 26.81 6.40 57.33
CA VAL A 885 27.48 6.40 56.02
C VAL A 885 27.83 7.83 55.56
N GLU A 886 27.02 8.85 55.91
CA GLU A 886 27.37 10.26 55.65
C GLU A 886 28.61 10.73 56.38
N TYR A 887 28.90 10.20 57.59
CA TYR A 887 30.09 10.58 58.38
C TYR A 887 31.40 10.03 57.82
N ASP A 888 31.38 8.82 57.25
CA ASP A 888 32.57 8.22 56.63
C ASP A 888 32.90 8.83 55.27
N ILE A 889 31.89 9.39 54.56
CA ILE A 889 32.06 10.05 53.26
C ILE A 889 32.74 11.42 53.39
N LEU A 890 32.60 12.13 54.55
CA LEU A 890 33.24 13.44 54.81
C LEU A 890 34.77 13.34 55.05
N TYR A 891 35.30 12.12 55.20
CA TYR A 891 36.73 11.84 55.40
C TYR A 891 37.47 11.21 54.22
N ILE A 892 36.74 10.95 53.07
CA ILE A 892 37.31 10.57 51.80
C ILE A 892 37.22 11.74 50.84
#